data_ed625b56ee05dbe4fed86634c7699e50
#
_entry.id   ed625b56ee05dbe4fed86634c7699e50
#
_cell.length_a   1.000
_cell.length_b   1.000
_cell.length_c   1.000
_cell.angle_alpha   90.00
_cell.angle_beta   90.00
_cell.angle_gamma   90.00
#
_symmetry.space_group_name_H-M   'P 1'
#
loop_
_entity.id
_entity.type
_entity.pdbx_description
1 polymer ?
#
loop_
_entity_poly.entity_id
_entity_poly.type
_entity_poly.pdbx_seq_one_letter_code
_entity_poly.pdbx_strand_id
1 'polypeptide(L)'
;MKEKIKNNSLLVLNINTYSHYSLLSSALSIDKIIDFTISQNKKYVCLTDTNLYGAMEFYLKCKKNNLVPVIGLSISIPINIANNNDKNYDFVLYAKNKKGYLNLVKISSFLSTNTKFEWEKYLDNLFIVDKINSFDFKTSSKVYSIDKDKENAIAFNESRYHSTNDKKTYNALVAVRDNKIVSVEELEIGDDFHLFDNSESLATFNETQIKNLNKEIKEVDLLIEFEKNNIIEYKKDSNISSKTLLHQFCLDGLNQRIFNKEIDPDKKNDYIERAEYELQIINEMGFNDYFLVIQDFIKHAKNNNILVGPGRGSAAGSLVAYLLGITDIDSIKYNLLFERFLNPGRITMPDIDIDIMDIRRDEVVDYIFEKYGHNHVAHIITFQRIKAKMALRDIGRILNIDLKEINSICKNLGSDYDEDLAAAIKTKKIKDSYLVYKDLYDIAIGIIGCPRQTGIHAAGIVLSKKPLVDIVPIQTSVNGEITTQYSMDFLEDLGLIKMDLLGLTNLSTISHVCTLIKLNHGILIDLNHINLNDQKVFADAQKGYTLGIFQLESRGMTSVVKKVKPTCIEDISICSALYRPGPMQNIKTFVARRNGEEKIEYIDPKNKDILEPTYGIIVYQEQVINLVRRIANFSLAEADMFRRIISKKKGDELEKFKNTFFERALKNGYTQKELENIYNFIYTFADYGFNHSHSVAYSLISYWLLYLKHYYPLEFMIILMTFSESDKTKIEAYIEECFRLKINVQKPDINISNKSFGLYKKSTILFGLNSIKGIGAETSKKIIEIRSKLKTKKFTDFCDAVKNLSFNKIGQATLETLIYAGTFDSFNLSKKYMLENLVDIINTSQNLKEDGSFIFEPRLKEVQKETTEEIEFFKNKEIDLLGIDFNNIKENEIDLEEIANKYAGYNIKSINDPLNNGFFESIVTINSVKLTKSKKGTDMAIVNLVDIYNNKARLMGFSQSLLKDLENLDTSKKYLILFKTSDYGVTIVKIKNQLD
;
A
#
# COMPACT_ATOMS: atom_id res chain seq x y z
N MET A 1 20.36 20.85 56.84
CA MET A 1 19.42 21.23 55.72
C MET A 1 19.70 20.48 54.44
N LYS A 2 20.94 20.39 53.94
CA LYS A 2 21.26 19.66 52.69
C LYS A 2 21.01 18.13 52.76
N GLU A 3 21.15 17.47 53.90
CA GLU A 3 20.83 16.03 54.06
C GLU A 3 19.32 15.77 54.18
N LYS A 4 18.53 16.69 54.79
CA LYS A 4 17.06 16.61 54.77
C LYS A 4 16.47 16.77 53.38
N ILE A 5 17.09 17.59 52.51
CA ILE A 5 16.67 17.79 51.11
C ILE A 5 16.97 16.54 50.24
N LYS A 6 18.05 15.79 50.54
CA LYS A 6 18.38 14.54 49.84
C LYS A 6 17.41 13.37 50.11
N ASN A 7 16.80 13.34 51.31
CA ASN A 7 15.86 12.28 51.68
C ASN A 7 14.41 12.49 51.19
N ASN A 8 14.01 13.71 50.78
CA ASN A 8 12.65 14.05 50.35
C ASN A 8 12.50 14.26 48.85
N SER A 9 13.49 13.91 48.02
CA SER A 9 13.34 14.02 46.56
C SER A 9 12.55 12.85 45.99
N LEU A 10 11.57 13.12 45.11
CA LEU A 10 10.87 12.11 44.35
C LEU A 10 11.83 11.38 43.40
N LEU A 11 11.75 10.06 43.35
CA LEU A 11 12.50 9.24 42.39
C LEU A 11 11.90 9.32 40.98
N VAL A 12 10.58 9.47 40.91
CA VAL A 12 9.80 9.72 39.68
C VAL A 12 8.90 10.93 39.91
N LEU A 13 8.77 11.85 38.92
CA LEU A 13 7.99 13.07 39.11
C LEU A 13 6.52 12.90 38.72
N ASN A 14 6.31 12.27 37.59
CA ASN A 14 5.00 12.15 36.96
C ASN A 14 4.62 10.68 36.89
N ILE A 15 3.87 10.21 37.87
CA ILE A 15 3.57 8.78 38.02
C ILE A 15 2.43 8.33 37.11
N ASN A 16 1.46 9.20 36.79
CA ASN A 16 0.35 8.89 35.91
C ASN A 16 0.49 9.72 34.62
N THR A 17 1.33 9.21 33.71
CA THR A 17 1.68 9.88 32.45
C THR A 17 1.08 9.15 31.27
N TYR A 18 0.20 9.85 30.54
CA TYR A 18 -0.40 9.35 29.31
C TYR A 18 0.38 9.80 28.11
N SER A 19 0.72 8.87 27.21
CA SER A 19 1.29 9.21 25.92
C SER A 19 0.22 9.45 24.85
N HIS A 20 0.65 9.90 23.67
CA HIS A 20 -0.21 10.04 22.49
C HIS A 20 -0.88 8.71 22.06
N TYR A 21 -0.41 7.56 22.57
CA TYR A 21 -1.08 6.26 22.35
C TYR A 21 -2.37 6.09 23.16
N SER A 22 -2.67 6.99 24.08
CA SER A 22 -4.01 7.16 24.64
C SER A 22 -4.93 7.95 23.70
N LEU A 23 -4.99 7.58 22.46
CA LEU A 23 -5.65 8.12 21.27
C LEU A 23 -6.52 9.38 21.52
N LEU A 24 -6.10 10.53 20.98
CA LEU A 24 -6.78 11.81 21.11
C LEU A 24 -7.03 12.27 22.59
N SER A 25 -6.31 11.70 23.55
CA SER A 25 -6.45 12.00 24.99
C SER A 25 -5.13 12.44 25.63
N SER A 26 -4.05 12.54 24.87
CA SER A 26 -2.76 13.12 25.28
C SER A 26 -1.97 13.62 24.06
N ALA A 27 -1.23 14.72 24.23
CA ALA A 27 -0.33 15.30 23.25
C ALA A 27 1.15 14.97 23.50
N LEU A 28 1.45 14.09 24.47
CA LEU A 28 2.81 13.69 24.84
C LEU A 28 3.30 12.56 23.93
N SER A 29 4.35 12.80 23.16
CA SER A 29 5.10 11.70 22.56
C SER A 29 5.98 11.00 23.60
N ILE A 30 6.31 9.74 23.39
CA ILE A 30 7.23 9.00 24.26
C ILE A 30 8.60 9.71 24.36
N ASP A 31 9.08 10.28 23.25
CA ASP A 31 10.34 11.05 23.25
C ASP A 31 10.26 12.26 24.18
N LYS A 32 9.19 13.05 24.14
CA LYS A 32 9.00 14.20 25.03
C LYS A 32 9.00 13.79 26.52
N ILE A 33 8.39 12.65 26.85
CA ILE A 33 8.36 12.11 28.23
C ILE A 33 9.78 11.76 28.69
N ILE A 34 10.55 11.09 27.83
CA ILE A 34 11.94 10.68 28.11
C ILE A 34 12.86 11.88 28.23
N ASP A 35 12.82 12.80 27.27
CA ASP A 35 13.65 14.01 27.25
C ASP A 35 13.38 14.90 28.49
N PHE A 36 12.11 15.06 28.87
CA PHE A 36 11.75 15.76 30.09
C PHE A 36 12.35 15.08 31.32
N THR A 37 12.22 13.74 31.43
CA THR A 37 12.77 12.98 32.57
C THR A 37 14.30 13.14 32.68
N ILE A 38 15.02 13.10 31.55
CA ILE A 38 16.46 13.35 31.49
C ILE A 38 16.80 14.78 31.92
N SER A 39 16.05 15.78 31.43
CA SER A 39 16.26 17.19 31.79
C SER A 39 16.09 17.45 33.29
N GLN A 40 15.22 16.70 33.95
CA GLN A 40 15.00 16.74 35.40
C GLN A 40 15.98 15.86 36.20
N ASN A 41 16.96 15.23 35.54
CA ASN A 41 17.97 14.35 36.14
C ASN A 41 17.34 13.20 36.99
N LYS A 42 16.28 12.57 36.44
CA LYS A 42 15.61 11.43 37.09
C LYS A 42 16.01 10.12 36.38
N LYS A 43 16.01 9.04 37.18
CA LYS A 43 16.34 7.69 36.69
C LYS A 43 15.09 6.89 36.31
N TYR A 44 13.97 7.14 36.95
CA TYR A 44 12.71 6.43 36.77
C TYR A 44 11.74 7.28 35.95
N VAL A 45 11.04 6.64 35.01
CA VAL A 45 10.04 7.29 34.18
C VAL A 45 8.81 6.40 34.05
N CYS A 46 7.61 6.98 34.09
CA CYS A 46 6.34 6.25 34.04
C CYS A 46 5.61 6.44 32.72
N LEU A 47 4.89 5.39 32.29
CA LEU A 47 3.89 5.41 31.24
C LEU A 47 2.66 4.64 31.72
N THR A 48 1.46 5.25 31.63
CA THR A 48 0.21 4.70 32.19
C THR A 48 -0.98 4.88 31.25
N ASP A 49 -0.78 4.63 29.98
CA ASP A 49 -1.86 4.71 29.00
C ASP A 49 -3.05 3.80 29.36
N THR A 50 -4.21 4.04 28.76
CA THR A 50 -5.42 3.20 28.91
C THR A 50 -5.32 1.86 28.14
N ASN A 51 -4.20 1.62 27.51
CA ASN A 51 -3.83 0.46 26.70
C ASN A 51 -2.32 0.25 26.78
N LEU A 52 -1.78 -0.76 26.13
CA LEU A 52 -0.34 -1.00 26.10
C LEU A 52 0.33 -0.69 24.76
N TYR A 53 -0.32 0.07 23.87
CA TYR A 53 0.19 0.37 22.53
C TYR A 53 1.63 0.90 22.52
N GLY A 54 1.93 1.85 23.39
CA GLY A 54 3.24 2.48 23.50
C GLY A 54 4.23 1.77 24.44
N ALA A 55 3.82 0.72 25.16
CA ALA A 55 4.62 0.14 26.26
C ALA A 55 5.97 -0.41 25.78
N MET A 56 6.02 -1.08 24.60
CA MET A 56 7.28 -1.64 24.09
C MET A 56 8.21 -0.56 23.55
N GLU A 57 7.68 0.41 22.80
CA GLU A 57 8.46 1.58 22.35
C GLU A 57 9.07 2.31 23.54
N PHE A 58 8.27 2.55 24.56
CA PHE A 58 8.72 3.19 25.79
C PHE A 58 9.82 2.39 26.49
N TYR A 59 9.63 1.08 26.66
CA TYR A 59 10.62 0.20 27.27
C TYR A 59 11.97 0.25 26.55
N LEU A 60 11.98 0.10 25.23
CA LEU A 60 13.21 0.11 24.43
C LEU A 60 13.91 1.47 24.45
N LYS A 61 13.16 2.57 24.38
CA LYS A 61 13.72 3.92 24.47
C LYS A 61 14.28 4.22 25.87
N CYS A 62 13.65 3.73 26.94
CA CYS A 62 14.19 3.84 28.31
C CYS A 62 15.54 3.10 28.41
N LYS A 63 15.60 1.88 27.92
CA LYS A 63 16.86 1.09 27.92
C LYS A 63 17.98 1.80 27.19
N LYS A 64 17.69 2.35 26.00
CA LYS A 64 18.67 3.10 25.21
C LYS A 64 19.22 4.31 25.95
N ASN A 65 18.44 4.94 26.81
CA ASN A 65 18.80 6.14 27.58
C ASN A 65 19.21 5.83 29.03
N ASN A 66 19.43 4.56 29.41
CA ASN A 66 19.77 4.12 30.76
C ASN A 66 18.74 4.54 31.85
N LEU A 67 17.46 4.64 31.48
CA LEU A 67 16.35 4.91 32.37
C LEU A 67 15.69 3.60 32.84
N VAL A 68 15.07 3.62 34.00
CA VAL A 68 14.25 2.51 34.52
C VAL A 68 12.79 2.77 34.16
N PRO A 69 12.18 1.95 33.28
CA PRO A 69 10.79 2.10 32.89
C PRO A 69 9.85 1.60 34.02
N VAL A 70 8.85 2.42 34.33
CA VAL A 70 7.71 2.03 35.17
C VAL A 70 6.49 1.99 34.27
N ILE A 71 6.04 0.78 33.94
CA ILE A 71 4.90 0.58 33.04
C ILE A 71 3.66 0.32 33.87
N GLY A 72 2.62 1.11 33.64
CA GLY A 72 1.29 0.95 34.23
C GLY A 72 0.19 0.88 33.18
N LEU A 73 -1.01 0.59 33.64
CA LEU A 73 -2.23 0.54 32.85
C LEU A 73 -3.33 1.28 33.64
N SER A 74 -3.87 2.33 33.04
CA SER A 74 -5.00 3.07 33.59
C SER A 74 -6.31 2.41 33.21
N ILE A 75 -7.13 2.05 34.20
CA ILE A 75 -8.35 1.30 34.01
C ILE A 75 -9.54 2.08 34.60
N SER A 76 -10.58 2.25 33.76
CA SER A 76 -11.89 2.72 34.20
C SER A 76 -12.93 1.67 33.81
N ILE A 77 -13.50 0.95 34.75
CA ILE A 77 -14.46 -0.14 34.52
C ILE A 77 -15.76 0.18 35.23
N PRO A 78 -16.92 0.17 34.56
CA PRO A 78 -18.22 0.22 35.21
C PRO A 78 -18.44 -1.05 36.06
N ILE A 79 -18.81 -0.90 37.34
CA ILE A 79 -18.92 -1.99 38.31
C ILE A 79 -20.05 -2.95 37.99
N ASN A 80 -20.93 -2.66 37.05
CA ASN A 80 -22.05 -3.55 36.89
C ASN A 80 -22.40 -4.06 35.51
N ILE A 81 -21.99 -5.30 35.30
CA ILE A 81 -22.68 -6.20 34.35
C ILE A 81 -23.77 -7.02 35.05
N ALA A 82 -23.90 -7.01 36.36
CA ALA A 82 -24.81 -7.92 37.07
C ALA A 82 -25.80 -7.29 38.09
N ASN A 83 -25.60 -6.08 38.58
CA ASN A 83 -26.50 -5.47 39.57
C ASN A 83 -26.54 -3.94 39.45
N ASN A 84 -27.65 -3.34 39.10
CA ASN A 84 -27.99 -1.94 38.84
C ASN A 84 -27.40 -0.83 39.78
N ASN A 85 -26.12 -0.81 40.04
CA ASN A 85 -25.45 0.26 40.78
C ASN A 85 -24.34 0.87 39.90
N ASP A 86 -24.48 2.14 39.49
CA ASP A 86 -23.58 2.92 38.65
C ASP A 86 -22.23 3.28 39.31
N LYS A 87 -21.58 2.34 39.99
CA LYS A 87 -20.21 2.57 40.45
C LYS A 87 -19.21 2.24 39.34
N ASN A 88 -18.25 3.13 39.11
CA ASN A 88 -17.09 2.88 38.24
C ASN A 88 -15.88 2.58 39.14
N TYR A 89 -15.06 1.63 38.76
CA TYR A 89 -13.69 1.49 39.25
C TYR A 89 -12.76 2.37 38.41
N ASP A 90 -11.95 3.20 39.08
CA ASP A 90 -10.94 4.03 38.43
C ASP A 90 -9.61 3.91 39.17
N PHE A 91 -8.69 3.15 38.63
CA PHE A 91 -7.41 2.89 39.25
C PHE A 91 -6.30 2.70 38.19
N VAL A 92 -5.05 2.81 38.67
CA VAL A 92 -3.86 2.59 37.83
C VAL A 92 -3.08 1.42 38.41
N LEU A 93 -2.77 0.45 37.58
CA LEU A 93 -1.97 -0.73 37.90
C LEU A 93 -0.53 -0.52 37.38
N TYR A 94 0.47 -0.77 38.24
CA TYR A 94 1.88 -0.61 37.91
C TYR A 94 2.63 -1.92 38.08
N ALA A 95 3.35 -2.35 37.02
CA ALA A 95 4.16 -3.56 37.07
C ALA A 95 5.43 -3.37 37.90
N LYS A 96 5.67 -4.25 38.89
CA LYS A 96 6.92 -4.29 39.66
C LYS A 96 8.03 -5.05 38.96
N ASN A 97 7.69 -6.06 38.18
CA ASN A 97 8.63 -6.97 37.50
C ASN A 97 8.00 -7.59 36.25
N LYS A 98 8.73 -8.51 35.59
CA LYS A 98 8.26 -9.22 34.36
C LYS A 98 6.89 -9.89 34.59
N LYS A 99 6.66 -10.55 35.73
CA LYS A 99 5.37 -11.21 36.02
C LYS A 99 4.24 -10.20 36.11
N GLY A 100 4.44 -9.07 36.79
CA GLY A 100 3.48 -7.96 36.85
C GLY A 100 3.20 -7.39 35.46
N TYR A 101 4.22 -7.21 34.63
CA TYR A 101 4.03 -6.75 33.24
C TYR A 101 3.19 -7.73 32.42
N LEU A 102 3.46 -9.05 32.50
CA LEU A 102 2.62 -10.05 31.81
C LEU A 102 1.18 -10.08 32.35
N ASN A 103 0.98 -9.76 33.63
CA ASN A 103 -0.36 -9.57 34.17
C ASN A 103 -1.06 -8.35 33.57
N LEU A 104 -0.36 -7.22 33.37
CA LEU A 104 -0.92 -6.07 32.63
C LEU A 104 -1.27 -6.43 31.20
N VAL A 105 -0.44 -7.23 30.52
CA VAL A 105 -0.71 -7.72 29.14
C VAL A 105 -2.03 -8.50 29.12
N LYS A 106 -2.25 -9.41 30.05
CA LYS A 106 -3.50 -10.19 30.16
C LYS A 106 -4.69 -9.28 30.47
N ILE A 107 -4.58 -8.42 31.49
CA ILE A 107 -5.66 -7.50 31.86
C ILE A 107 -6.05 -6.61 30.68
N SER A 108 -5.08 -5.97 30.02
CA SER A 108 -5.31 -5.13 28.83
C SER A 108 -5.99 -5.91 27.70
N SER A 109 -5.55 -7.14 27.45
CA SER A 109 -6.11 -7.99 26.40
C SER A 109 -7.57 -8.32 26.67
N PHE A 110 -7.90 -8.75 27.88
CA PHE A 110 -9.26 -9.16 28.20
C PHE A 110 -10.24 -7.99 28.24
N LEU A 111 -9.80 -6.84 28.75
CA LEU A 111 -10.60 -5.61 28.71
C LEU A 111 -10.89 -5.16 27.29
N SER A 112 -9.91 -5.32 26.39
CA SER A 112 -10.02 -4.89 24.99
C SER A 112 -10.72 -5.91 24.08
N THR A 113 -10.91 -7.16 24.53
CA THR A 113 -11.62 -8.20 23.77
C THR A 113 -13.02 -8.47 24.29
N ASN A 114 -13.48 -7.76 25.34
CA ASN A 114 -14.79 -7.94 26.00
C ASN A 114 -15.11 -9.40 26.38
N THR A 115 -14.09 -10.19 26.67
CA THR A 115 -14.28 -11.57 27.12
C THR A 115 -14.60 -11.60 28.62
N LYS A 116 -15.53 -12.48 29.05
CA LYS A 116 -15.80 -12.70 30.49
C LYS A 116 -14.51 -13.17 31.14
N PHE A 117 -13.96 -12.36 32.00
CA PHE A 117 -12.64 -12.56 32.57
C PHE A 117 -12.55 -12.14 34.01
N GLU A 118 -11.99 -13.01 34.85
CA GLU A 118 -11.71 -12.75 36.26
C GLU A 118 -10.33 -12.04 36.37
N TRP A 119 -10.27 -10.76 36.00
CA TRP A 119 -9.04 -9.96 35.95
C TRP A 119 -8.39 -9.81 37.34
N GLU A 120 -9.17 -9.96 38.40
CA GLU A 120 -8.73 -9.90 39.79
C GLU A 120 -7.65 -10.95 40.09
N LYS A 121 -7.62 -12.07 39.38
CA LYS A 121 -6.62 -13.13 39.54
C LYS A 121 -5.22 -12.69 39.08
N TYR A 122 -5.11 -11.58 38.36
CA TYR A 122 -3.87 -11.07 37.77
C TYR A 122 -3.36 -9.80 38.45
N LEU A 123 -3.80 -9.49 39.67
CA LEU A 123 -3.40 -8.31 40.41
C LEU A 123 -2.07 -8.47 41.16
N ASP A 124 -1.47 -9.66 41.22
CA ASP A 124 -0.20 -9.91 41.87
C ASP A 124 1.00 -9.32 41.16
N ASN A 125 2.08 -9.00 41.89
CA ASN A 125 3.29 -8.35 41.40
C ASN A 125 3.08 -6.96 40.81
N LEU A 126 2.03 -6.29 41.25
CA LEU A 126 1.68 -4.92 40.93
C LEU A 126 1.73 -4.04 42.19
N PHE A 127 1.70 -2.73 42.01
CA PHE A 127 1.13 -1.82 43.01
C PHE A 127 -0.01 -1.04 42.36
N ILE A 128 -1.00 -0.66 43.14
CA ILE A 128 -2.27 -0.16 42.66
C ILE A 128 -2.52 1.22 43.26
N VAL A 129 -2.92 2.18 42.41
CA VAL A 129 -3.41 3.49 42.86
C VAL A 129 -4.88 3.60 42.55
N ASP A 130 -5.70 3.64 43.58
CA ASP A 130 -7.15 3.80 43.53
C ASP A 130 -7.48 5.30 43.54
N LYS A 131 -8.05 5.79 42.47
CA LYS A 131 -8.35 7.22 42.32
C LYS A 131 -9.62 7.67 43.00
N ILE A 132 -10.56 6.76 43.26
CA ILE A 132 -11.89 7.08 43.82
C ILE A 132 -12.26 6.29 45.08
N ASN A 133 -11.27 5.61 45.70
CA ASN A 133 -11.46 4.78 46.89
C ASN A 133 -12.54 3.69 46.71
N SER A 134 -12.57 3.04 45.57
CA SER A 134 -13.57 2.02 45.18
C SER A 134 -13.01 0.59 45.20
N PHE A 135 -11.72 0.41 45.45
CA PHE A 135 -11.04 -0.87 45.35
C PHE A 135 -11.38 -1.79 46.54
N ASP A 136 -12.05 -2.90 46.27
CA ASP A 136 -12.53 -3.89 47.26
C ASP A 136 -12.11 -5.33 46.92
N PHE A 137 -11.16 -5.53 46.04
CA PHE A 137 -10.69 -6.84 45.59
C PHE A 137 -9.63 -7.41 46.51
N LYS A 138 -9.64 -8.76 46.65
CA LYS A 138 -8.57 -9.47 47.37
C LYS A 138 -7.31 -9.53 46.49
N THR A 139 -6.20 -8.99 46.96
CA THR A 139 -4.91 -9.05 46.28
C THR A 139 -3.76 -9.05 47.29
N SER A 140 -2.62 -9.64 46.92
CA SER A 140 -1.36 -9.50 47.65
C SER A 140 -0.65 -8.17 47.32
N SER A 141 -1.08 -7.45 46.31
CA SER A 141 -0.54 -6.16 45.90
C SER A 141 -0.97 -5.03 46.83
N LYS A 142 -0.10 -4.05 47.02
CA LYS A 142 -0.42 -2.87 47.84
C LYS A 142 -1.32 -1.92 47.07
N VAL A 143 -2.34 -1.42 47.76
CA VAL A 143 -3.30 -0.44 47.24
C VAL A 143 -3.06 0.89 47.95
N TYR A 144 -2.93 1.94 47.15
CA TYR A 144 -2.70 3.33 47.60
C TYR A 144 -3.88 4.20 47.22
N SER A 145 -4.10 5.25 48.00
CA SER A 145 -5.12 6.28 47.73
C SER A 145 -4.46 7.57 47.27
N ILE A 146 -5.15 8.35 46.44
CA ILE A 146 -4.76 9.73 46.11
C ILE A 146 -5.17 10.74 47.19
N ASP A 147 -6.00 10.34 48.15
CA ASP A 147 -6.51 11.15 49.27
C ASP A 147 -5.36 11.45 50.25
N LYS A 148 -5.01 12.73 50.42
CA LYS A 148 -3.88 13.23 51.21
C LYS A 148 -3.95 12.89 52.68
N ASP A 149 -5.16 12.66 53.20
CA ASP A 149 -5.43 12.44 54.64
C ASP A 149 -5.31 10.97 55.06
N LYS A 150 -5.06 10.07 54.11
CA LYS A 150 -4.89 8.65 54.38
C LYS A 150 -3.43 8.27 54.59
N GLU A 151 -3.19 7.29 55.49
CA GLU A 151 -1.85 6.75 55.74
C GLU A 151 -1.23 6.08 54.53
N ASN A 152 -2.06 5.49 53.66
CA ASN A 152 -1.65 4.89 52.37
C ASN A 152 -1.72 5.90 51.18
N ALA A 153 -1.70 7.20 51.44
CA ALA A 153 -1.65 8.20 50.39
C ALA A 153 -0.35 8.12 49.58
N ILE A 154 -0.43 8.28 48.27
CA ILE A 154 0.73 8.28 47.36
C ILE A 154 0.79 9.58 46.56
N ALA A 155 2.00 10.05 46.24
CA ALA A 155 2.15 11.19 45.33
C ALA A 155 1.65 10.79 43.93
N PHE A 156 0.63 11.49 43.43
CA PHE A 156 -0.05 11.18 42.20
C PHE A 156 -0.46 12.46 41.48
N ASN A 157 0.05 12.63 40.25
CA ASN A 157 -0.36 13.68 39.35
C ASN A 157 -0.66 13.03 37.99
N GLU A 158 -1.57 13.63 37.25
CA GLU A 158 -1.91 13.21 35.88
C GLU A 158 -1.24 14.15 34.88
N SER A 159 -0.57 13.58 33.88
CA SER A 159 0.14 14.35 32.86
C SER A 159 -0.24 13.89 31.47
N ARG A 160 -0.66 14.87 30.61
CA ARG A 160 -1.17 14.64 29.25
C ARG A 160 -0.53 15.56 28.20
N TYR A 161 0.20 16.58 28.62
CA TYR A 161 0.95 17.50 27.75
C TYR A 161 2.21 18.02 28.45
N HIS A 162 3.15 18.55 27.67
CA HIS A 162 4.50 18.83 28.15
C HIS A 162 4.53 20.05 29.09
N SER A 163 3.93 21.18 28.67
CA SER A 163 3.96 22.44 29.41
C SER A 163 2.59 23.12 29.36
N THR A 164 2.35 24.10 30.24
CA THR A 164 1.10 24.87 30.28
C THR A 164 0.76 25.51 28.93
N ASN A 165 1.77 25.82 28.10
CA ASN A 165 1.56 26.35 26.76
C ASN A 165 0.92 25.33 25.78
N ASP A 166 1.04 24.04 26.05
CA ASP A 166 0.49 22.97 25.21
C ASP A 166 -0.97 22.62 25.57
N LYS A 167 -1.57 23.30 26.55
CA LYS A 167 -2.95 23.09 27.00
C LYS A 167 -3.96 23.25 25.88
N LYS A 168 -3.84 24.32 25.06
CA LYS A 168 -4.67 24.50 23.86
C LYS A 168 -4.63 23.30 22.92
N THR A 169 -3.44 22.78 22.65
CA THR A 169 -3.23 21.62 21.77
C THR A 169 -3.90 20.39 22.33
N TYR A 170 -3.76 20.12 23.61
CA TYR A 170 -4.41 19.01 24.30
C TYR A 170 -5.94 19.13 24.26
N ASN A 171 -6.49 20.30 24.65
CA ASN A 171 -7.94 20.52 24.65
C ASN A 171 -8.52 20.44 23.23
N ALA A 172 -7.77 20.86 22.21
CA ALA A 172 -8.15 20.68 20.79
C ALA A 172 -8.20 19.21 20.39
N LEU A 173 -7.24 18.37 20.82
CA LEU A 173 -7.31 16.91 20.62
C LEU A 173 -8.56 16.31 21.24
N VAL A 174 -8.90 16.71 22.48
CA VAL A 174 -10.12 16.26 23.16
C VAL A 174 -11.37 16.71 22.41
N ALA A 175 -11.42 17.98 21.94
CA ALA A 175 -12.53 18.48 21.14
C ALA A 175 -12.68 17.72 19.79
N VAL A 176 -11.56 17.33 19.16
CA VAL A 176 -11.57 16.48 17.96
C VAL A 176 -12.12 15.09 18.29
N ARG A 177 -11.71 14.48 19.39
CA ARG A 177 -12.23 13.18 19.87
C ARG A 177 -13.74 13.23 20.11
N ASP A 178 -14.19 14.25 20.80
CA ASP A 178 -15.60 14.41 21.24
C ASP A 178 -16.48 15.03 20.15
N ASN A 179 -15.90 15.37 19.00
CA ASN A 179 -16.56 16.04 17.86
C ASN A 179 -17.27 17.35 18.23
N LYS A 180 -16.68 18.14 19.12
CA LYS A 180 -17.22 19.40 19.62
C LYS A 180 -16.68 20.58 18.85
N ILE A 181 -17.52 21.60 18.63
CA ILE A 181 -17.09 22.94 18.16
C ILE A 181 -16.76 23.76 19.42
N VAL A 182 -15.63 24.45 19.42
CA VAL A 182 -15.09 25.22 20.54
C VAL A 182 -14.46 26.51 20.04
N SER A 183 -14.46 27.56 20.86
CA SER A 183 -13.67 28.77 20.59
C SER A 183 -12.21 28.58 21.03
N VAL A 184 -11.34 29.49 20.55
CA VAL A 184 -9.91 29.44 20.92
C VAL A 184 -9.74 29.71 22.44
N GLU A 185 -10.58 30.57 23.02
CA GLU A 185 -10.58 30.90 24.45
C GLU A 185 -11.02 29.70 25.30
N GLU A 186 -12.00 28.94 24.83
CA GLU A 186 -12.45 27.70 25.52
C GLU A 186 -11.35 26.64 25.58
N LEU A 187 -10.43 26.62 24.58
CA LEU A 187 -9.27 25.72 24.59
C LEU A 187 -8.24 26.03 25.69
N GLU A 188 -8.29 27.20 26.32
CA GLU A 188 -7.42 27.58 27.45
C GLU A 188 -8.00 27.19 28.83
N ILE A 189 -9.28 26.85 28.88
CA ILE A 189 -10.01 26.60 30.13
C ILE A 189 -9.87 25.13 30.55
N GLY A 190 -10.00 24.86 31.85
CA GLY A 190 -10.00 23.52 32.44
C GLY A 190 -8.78 23.23 33.30
N ASP A 191 -8.69 22.01 33.80
CA ASP A 191 -7.61 21.54 34.67
C ASP A 191 -6.27 21.48 33.95
N ASP A 192 -5.17 21.57 34.72
CA ASP A 192 -3.81 21.48 34.20
C ASP A 192 -3.27 20.05 34.33
N PHE A 193 -2.85 19.48 33.21
CA PHE A 193 -2.26 18.14 33.10
C PHE A 193 -0.86 18.17 32.48
N HIS A 194 -0.07 19.22 32.76
CA HIS A 194 1.31 19.31 32.29
C HIS A 194 2.27 18.42 33.10
N LEU A 195 3.46 18.20 32.57
CA LEU A 195 4.51 17.48 33.28
C LEU A 195 5.05 18.35 34.43
N PHE A 196 4.91 17.85 35.66
CA PHE A 196 5.44 18.54 36.85
C PHE A 196 6.96 18.45 36.88
N ASP A 197 7.62 19.57 37.18
CA ASP A 197 9.05 19.60 37.47
C ASP A 197 9.32 19.24 38.94
N ASN A 198 10.61 19.29 39.34
CA ASN A 198 11.01 18.99 40.70
C ASN A 198 10.38 19.95 41.73
N SER A 199 10.26 21.24 41.45
CA SER A 199 9.75 22.26 42.36
C SER A 199 8.25 22.17 42.53
N GLU A 200 7.51 21.96 41.46
CA GLU A 200 6.06 21.76 41.47
C GLU A 200 5.67 20.50 42.23
N SER A 201 6.40 19.38 42.01
CA SER A 201 6.16 18.13 42.70
C SER A 201 6.38 18.25 44.22
N LEU A 202 7.44 18.93 44.64
CA LEU A 202 7.73 19.17 46.08
C LEU A 202 6.74 20.14 46.75
N ALA A 203 6.19 21.07 45.99
CA ALA A 203 5.17 22.00 46.47
C ALA A 203 3.80 21.32 46.62
N THR A 204 3.51 20.33 45.80
CA THR A 204 2.19 19.67 45.71
C THR A 204 2.02 18.52 46.70
N PHE A 205 3.08 17.71 46.93
CA PHE A 205 2.98 16.47 47.71
C PHE A 205 3.61 16.56 49.09
N ASN A 206 2.97 15.93 50.08
CA ASN A 206 3.49 15.84 51.44
C ASN A 206 4.52 14.70 51.60
N GLU A 207 5.23 14.66 52.76
CA GLU A 207 6.28 13.69 53.00
C GLU A 207 5.80 12.23 52.99
N THR A 208 4.57 11.94 53.45
CA THR A 208 3.96 10.60 53.45
C THR A 208 3.73 10.12 52.01
N GLN A 209 3.16 10.98 51.18
CA GLN A 209 2.91 10.67 49.77
C GLN A 209 4.22 10.38 49.02
N ILE A 210 5.24 11.21 49.20
CA ILE A 210 6.57 11.05 48.62
C ILE A 210 7.24 9.76 49.07
N LYS A 211 7.18 9.46 50.39
CA LYS A 211 7.76 8.26 50.98
C LYS A 211 7.12 6.99 50.43
N ASN A 212 5.80 6.95 50.34
CA ASN A 212 5.05 5.81 49.84
C ASN A 212 5.38 5.56 48.36
N LEU A 213 5.41 6.60 47.51
CA LEU A 213 5.79 6.47 46.10
C LEU A 213 7.22 5.97 45.95
N ASN A 214 8.19 6.60 46.61
CA ASN A 214 9.59 6.22 46.53
C ASN A 214 9.86 4.78 47.01
N LYS A 215 9.06 4.25 47.95
CA LYS A 215 9.13 2.88 48.38
C LYS A 215 8.77 1.91 47.26
N GLU A 216 7.63 2.13 46.59
CA GLU A 216 7.18 1.26 45.51
C GLU A 216 8.09 1.37 44.25
N ILE A 217 8.54 2.57 43.91
CA ILE A 217 9.42 2.79 42.75
C ILE A 217 10.77 2.08 42.92
N LYS A 218 11.32 2.00 44.13
CA LYS A 218 12.56 1.24 44.41
C LYS A 218 12.40 -0.26 44.20
N GLU A 219 11.20 -0.79 44.35
CA GLU A 219 10.89 -2.22 44.18
C GLU A 219 10.68 -2.56 42.67
N VAL A 220 10.64 -1.57 41.76
CA VAL A 220 10.48 -1.81 40.34
C VAL A 220 11.79 -2.31 39.70
N ASP A 221 11.76 -3.55 39.22
CA ASP A 221 12.82 -4.19 38.46
C ASP A 221 12.21 -4.89 37.22
N LEU A 222 11.92 -4.10 36.18
CA LEU A 222 11.30 -4.59 34.96
C LEU A 222 12.37 -4.93 33.92
N LEU A 223 12.62 -6.22 33.76
CA LEU A 223 13.42 -6.76 32.67
C LEU A 223 12.52 -7.61 31.76
N ILE A 224 12.28 -7.14 30.54
CA ILE A 224 11.60 -7.90 29.50
C ILE A 224 12.68 -8.65 28.71
N GLU A 225 12.68 -9.96 28.86
CA GLU A 225 13.55 -10.85 28.10
C GLU A 225 12.87 -11.16 26.77
N PHE A 226 13.65 -11.05 25.69
CA PHE A 226 13.19 -11.36 24.36
C PHE A 226 13.42 -12.85 24.08
N GLU A 227 12.35 -13.64 24.07
CA GLU A 227 12.41 -15.08 23.73
C GLU A 227 12.54 -15.21 22.21
N LYS A 228 13.58 -15.86 21.73
CA LYS A 228 13.87 -15.99 20.29
C LYS A 228 13.07 -17.08 19.57
N ASN A 229 12.32 -17.95 20.23
CA ASN A 229 11.74 -19.17 19.65
C ASN A 229 10.28 -19.40 20.08
N ASN A 230 9.36 -18.53 19.64
CA ASN A 230 7.91 -18.78 19.74
C ASN A 230 7.32 -19.25 18.38
N ILE A 231 8.14 -19.93 17.56
CA ILE A 231 7.70 -20.49 16.29
C ILE A 231 6.60 -21.51 16.52
N ILE A 232 5.46 -21.34 15.87
CA ILE A 232 4.36 -22.27 15.96
C ILE A 232 4.78 -23.63 15.39
N GLU A 233 4.40 -24.69 16.08
CA GLU A 233 4.66 -26.06 15.62
C GLU A 233 3.64 -26.42 14.53
N TYR A 234 4.13 -27.04 13.46
CA TYR A 234 3.25 -27.57 12.42
C TYR A 234 2.39 -28.71 13.01
N LYS A 235 1.07 -28.59 12.91
CA LYS A 235 0.12 -29.62 13.36
C LYS A 235 0.16 -30.81 12.41
N LYS A 236 0.74 -31.89 12.87
CA LYS A 236 0.93 -33.14 12.13
C LYS A 236 0.13 -34.29 12.75
N ASP A 237 -0.32 -35.19 11.90
CA ASP A 237 -1.08 -36.39 12.30
C ASP A 237 -0.17 -37.58 12.74
N SER A 238 1.15 -37.39 12.79
CA SER A 238 2.14 -38.45 13.06
C SER A 238 3.23 -37.99 14.03
N ASN A 239 3.90 -38.93 14.69
CA ASN A 239 5.04 -38.65 15.60
C ASN A 239 6.37 -38.37 14.85
N ILE A 240 6.34 -38.15 13.55
CA ILE A 240 7.52 -37.84 12.73
C ILE A 240 8.04 -36.42 13.08
N SER A 241 9.36 -36.23 13.17
CA SER A 241 9.94 -34.90 13.44
C SER A 241 9.68 -33.92 12.28
N SER A 242 9.55 -32.64 12.56
CA SER A 242 9.39 -31.60 11.51
C SER A 242 10.56 -31.61 10.52
N LYS A 243 11.79 -31.89 10.99
CA LYS A 243 12.97 -32.09 10.15
C LYS A 243 12.78 -33.19 9.12
N THR A 244 12.36 -34.38 9.58
CA THR A 244 12.16 -35.55 8.70
C THR A 244 11.01 -35.30 7.72
N LEU A 245 9.93 -34.70 8.19
CA LEU A 245 8.77 -34.37 7.36
C LEU A 245 9.10 -33.38 6.25
N LEU A 246 9.85 -32.32 6.59
CA LEU A 246 10.30 -31.31 5.63
C LEU A 246 11.19 -31.93 4.54
N HIS A 247 12.15 -32.76 4.94
CA HIS A 247 13.02 -33.50 4.01
C HIS A 247 12.19 -34.39 3.07
N GLN A 248 11.21 -35.13 3.59
CA GLN A 248 10.34 -35.95 2.79
C GLN A 248 9.53 -35.18 1.77
N PHE A 249 8.91 -34.04 2.20
CA PHE A 249 8.15 -33.19 1.29
C PHE A 249 9.02 -32.59 0.18
N CYS A 250 10.29 -32.29 0.46
CA CYS A 250 11.22 -31.83 -0.57
C CYS A 250 11.53 -32.94 -1.59
N LEU A 251 11.76 -34.19 -1.15
CA LEU A 251 11.99 -35.32 -2.06
C LEU A 251 10.75 -35.62 -2.91
N ASP A 252 9.57 -35.59 -2.31
CA ASP A 252 8.30 -35.81 -3.02
C ASP A 252 8.09 -34.71 -4.07
N GLY A 253 8.34 -33.46 -3.70
CA GLY A 253 8.28 -32.30 -4.61
C GLY A 253 9.28 -32.39 -5.76
N LEU A 254 10.53 -32.82 -5.50
CA LEU A 254 11.53 -33.02 -6.55
C LEU A 254 11.09 -34.10 -7.55
N ASN A 255 10.62 -35.25 -7.04
CA ASN A 255 10.15 -36.33 -7.90
C ASN A 255 8.93 -35.91 -8.73
N GLN A 256 8.01 -35.15 -8.14
CA GLN A 256 6.85 -34.61 -8.87
C GLN A 256 7.24 -33.67 -9.99
N ARG A 257 8.19 -32.74 -9.75
CA ARG A 257 8.65 -31.78 -10.76
C ARG A 257 9.45 -32.46 -11.89
N ILE A 258 10.21 -33.51 -11.58
CA ILE A 258 10.84 -34.38 -12.62
C ILE A 258 9.76 -35.07 -13.44
N PHE A 259 8.74 -35.67 -12.79
CA PHE A 259 7.63 -36.32 -13.48
C PHE A 259 6.88 -35.34 -14.40
N ASN A 260 6.66 -34.13 -13.95
CA ASN A 260 6.01 -33.05 -14.71
C ASN A 260 6.93 -32.46 -15.82
N LYS A 261 8.18 -32.90 -15.94
CA LYS A 261 9.19 -32.36 -16.88
C LYS A 261 9.57 -30.88 -16.64
N GLU A 262 9.38 -30.42 -15.42
CA GLU A 262 9.82 -29.08 -14.99
C GLU A 262 11.32 -29.09 -14.69
N ILE A 263 11.85 -30.22 -14.19
CA ILE A 263 13.26 -30.46 -13.90
C ILE A 263 13.77 -31.59 -14.81
N ASP A 264 14.94 -31.37 -15.41
CA ASP A 264 15.63 -32.39 -16.21
C ASP A 264 16.11 -33.54 -15.30
N PRO A 265 15.72 -34.82 -15.58
CA PRO A 265 16.18 -35.94 -14.80
C PRO A 265 17.69 -36.10 -14.69
N ASP A 266 18.46 -35.66 -15.70
CA ASP A 266 19.93 -35.75 -15.71
C ASP A 266 20.57 -34.80 -14.73
N LYS A 267 19.87 -33.73 -14.32
CA LYS A 267 20.31 -32.75 -13.32
C LYS A 267 19.86 -33.06 -11.90
N LYS A 268 19.18 -34.21 -11.68
CA LYS A 268 18.61 -34.58 -10.38
C LYS A 268 19.61 -34.44 -9.22
N ASN A 269 20.89 -34.81 -9.44
CA ASN A 269 21.92 -34.73 -8.40
C ASN A 269 22.25 -33.32 -7.97
N ASP A 270 22.27 -32.38 -8.90
CA ASP A 270 22.51 -30.95 -8.60
C ASP A 270 21.40 -30.40 -7.67
N TYR A 271 20.14 -30.81 -7.94
CA TYR A 271 19.00 -30.40 -7.11
C TYR A 271 19.04 -31.04 -5.72
N ILE A 272 19.45 -32.31 -5.62
CA ILE A 272 19.61 -32.99 -4.31
C ILE A 272 20.70 -32.29 -3.50
N GLU A 273 21.88 -32.07 -4.07
CA GLU A 273 23.01 -31.42 -3.37
C GLU A 273 22.60 -30.02 -2.84
N ARG A 274 21.94 -29.23 -3.68
CA ARG A 274 21.46 -27.91 -3.28
C ARG A 274 20.35 -27.99 -2.22
N ALA A 275 19.43 -28.93 -2.33
CA ALA A 275 18.35 -29.11 -1.36
C ALA A 275 18.89 -29.54 0.01
N GLU A 276 19.83 -30.48 0.05
CA GLU A 276 20.49 -30.94 1.29
C GLU A 276 21.22 -29.79 1.98
N TYR A 277 21.96 -28.99 1.24
CA TYR A 277 22.63 -27.80 1.75
C TYR A 277 21.64 -26.79 2.38
N GLU A 278 20.54 -26.49 1.70
CA GLU A 278 19.50 -25.57 2.22
C GLU A 278 18.80 -26.16 3.44
N LEU A 279 18.43 -27.44 3.41
CA LEU A 279 17.78 -28.17 4.51
C LEU A 279 18.66 -28.22 5.76
N GLN A 280 19.98 -28.38 5.60
CA GLN A 280 20.91 -28.31 6.73
C GLN A 280 20.84 -26.94 7.40
N ILE A 281 20.93 -25.85 6.65
CA ILE A 281 20.87 -24.48 7.19
C ILE A 281 19.51 -24.20 7.85
N ILE A 282 18.39 -24.57 7.21
CA ILE A 282 17.04 -24.41 7.74
C ILE A 282 16.90 -25.13 9.08
N ASN A 283 17.44 -26.36 9.18
CA ASN A 283 17.42 -27.16 10.39
C ASN A 283 18.28 -26.57 11.51
N GLU A 284 19.51 -26.14 11.21
CA GLU A 284 20.43 -25.50 12.16
C GLU A 284 19.87 -24.21 12.73
N MET A 285 19.13 -23.43 11.92
CA MET A 285 18.44 -22.21 12.32
C MET A 285 17.09 -22.44 12.99
N GLY A 286 16.57 -23.71 13.01
CA GLY A 286 15.31 -24.05 13.68
C GLY A 286 14.04 -23.67 12.93
N PHE A 287 14.07 -23.48 11.60
CA PHE A 287 12.93 -23.00 10.82
C PHE A 287 12.14 -24.12 10.10
N ASN A 288 12.32 -25.40 10.48
CA ASN A 288 11.58 -26.50 9.83
C ASN A 288 10.05 -26.31 9.90
N ASP A 289 9.52 -26.02 11.08
CA ASP A 289 8.08 -25.80 11.26
C ASP A 289 7.58 -24.58 10.51
N TYR A 290 8.38 -23.53 10.41
CA TYR A 290 8.03 -22.32 9.65
C TYR A 290 7.76 -22.65 8.17
N PHE A 291 8.65 -23.40 7.51
CA PHE A 291 8.46 -23.81 6.13
C PHE A 291 7.24 -24.73 5.96
N LEU A 292 7.02 -25.68 6.89
CA LEU A 292 5.88 -26.57 6.87
C LEU A 292 4.54 -25.84 7.02
N VAL A 293 4.47 -24.84 7.90
CA VAL A 293 3.28 -24.03 8.12
C VAL A 293 2.94 -23.20 6.86
N ILE A 294 3.95 -22.61 6.22
CA ILE A 294 3.74 -21.86 4.98
C ILE A 294 3.29 -22.79 3.84
N GLN A 295 3.95 -23.92 3.68
CA GLN A 295 3.58 -24.92 2.67
C GLN A 295 2.13 -25.37 2.84
N ASP A 296 1.68 -25.54 4.07
CA ASP A 296 0.35 -26.00 4.40
C ASP A 296 -0.76 -25.08 3.88
N PHE A 297 -0.69 -23.80 4.24
CA PHE A 297 -1.75 -22.88 3.82
C PHE A 297 -1.65 -22.49 2.32
N ILE A 298 -0.45 -22.50 1.72
CA ILE A 298 -0.31 -22.35 0.27
C ILE A 298 -0.92 -23.54 -0.46
N LYS A 299 -0.68 -24.76 0.04
CA LYS A 299 -1.31 -25.98 -0.49
C LYS A 299 -2.83 -25.92 -0.36
N HIS A 300 -3.34 -25.46 0.80
CA HIS A 300 -4.77 -25.21 0.99
C HIS A 300 -5.31 -24.23 -0.04
N ALA A 301 -4.65 -23.09 -0.24
CA ALA A 301 -5.04 -22.09 -1.23
C ALA A 301 -5.10 -22.68 -2.65
N LYS A 302 -4.01 -23.34 -3.09
CA LYS A 302 -3.91 -23.95 -4.43
C LYS A 302 -4.99 -25.04 -4.64
N ASN A 303 -5.25 -25.87 -3.63
CA ASN A 303 -6.30 -26.93 -3.69
C ASN A 303 -7.72 -26.34 -3.77
N ASN A 304 -7.95 -25.14 -3.28
CA ASN A 304 -9.23 -24.43 -3.37
C ASN A 304 -9.31 -23.46 -4.56
N ASN A 305 -8.41 -23.59 -5.54
CA ASN A 305 -8.33 -22.70 -6.72
C ASN A 305 -8.18 -21.21 -6.34
N ILE A 306 -7.49 -20.93 -5.24
CA ILE A 306 -7.06 -19.57 -4.88
C ILE A 306 -5.68 -19.37 -5.47
N LEU A 307 -5.56 -18.47 -6.45
CA LEU A 307 -4.29 -18.24 -7.14
C LEU A 307 -3.27 -17.56 -6.20
N VAL A 308 -2.12 -18.21 -6.07
CA VAL A 308 -0.96 -17.72 -5.31
C VAL A 308 0.11 -17.28 -6.30
N GLY A 309 0.81 -16.20 -6.00
CA GLY A 309 1.91 -15.67 -6.82
C GLY A 309 3.11 -16.63 -6.86
N PRO A 310 3.95 -16.53 -7.89
CA PRO A 310 5.08 -17.45 -8.10
C PRO A 310 6.22 -17.25 -7.10
N GLY A 311 6.13 -16.26 -6.24
CA GLY A 311 7.09 -15.90 -5.22
C GLY A 311 7.34 -14.41 -5.16
N ARG A 312 7.91 -13.98 -4.04
CA ARG A 312 8.21 -12.57 -3.77
C ARG A 312 9.46 -12.44 -2.91
N GLY A 313 10.15 -11.31 -3.03
CA GLY A 313 11.29 -11.01 -2.19
C GLY A 313 12.46 -11.96 -2.42
N SER A 314 13.14 -12.32 -1.34
CA SER A 314 14.30 -13.21 -1.39
C SER A 314 13.94 -14.70 -1.31
N ALA A 315 12.73 -15.05 -0.89
CA ALA A 315 12.29 -16.44 -0.74
C ALA A 315 12.32 -17.25 -2.05
N ALA A 316 12.11 -16.57 -3.21
CA ALA A 316 12.26 -17.20 -4.53
C ALA A 316 13.69 -17.68 -4.84
N GLY A 317 14.70 -17.31 -4.02
CA GLY A 317 16.06 -17.83 -4.10
C GLY A 317 16.26 -19.21 -3.44
N SER A 318 15.26 -19.74 -2.71
CA SER A 318 15.32 -21.02 -2.04
C SER A 318 14.79 -22.16 -2.93
N LEU A 319 15.61 -23.17 -3.12
CA LEU A 319 15.21 -24.42 -3.78
C LEU A 319 14.21 -25.19 -2.92
N VAL A 320 14.40 -25.24 -1.61
CA VAL A 320 13.45 -25.88 -0.69
C VAL A 320 12.07 -25.25 -0.82
N ALA A 321 11.95 -23.92 -0.88
CA ALA A 321 10.68 -23.24 -1.11
C ALA A 321 10.05 -23.63 -2.46
N TYR A 322 10.85 -23.77 -3.51
CA TYR A 322 10.39 -24.25 -4.81
C TYR A 322 9.89 -25.68 -4.77
N LEU A 323 10.65 -26.60 -4.16
CA LEU A 323 10.28 -28.03 -4.07
C LEU A 323 8.99 -28.24 -3.22
N LEU A 324 8.80 -27.43 -2.18
CA LEU A 324 7.59 -27.42 -1.36
C LEU A 324 6.36 -26.79 -2.07
N GLY A 325 6.55 -26.17 -3.23
CA GLY A 325 5.50 -25.44 -3.92
C GLY A 325 5.10 -24.11 -3.24
N ILE A 326 5.96 -23.58 -2.36
CA ILE A 326 5.82 -22.26 -1.76
C ILE A 326 6.08 -21.20 -2.83
N THR A 327 7.08 -21.42 -3.68
CA THR A 327 7.36 -20.60 -4.87
C THR A 327 7.29 -21.44 -6.13
N ASP A 328 7.11 -20.78 -7.29
CA ASP A 328 7.09 -21.41 -8.60
C ASP A 328 8.32 -20.99 -9.45
N ILE A 329 9.38 -20.52 -8.80
CA ILE A 329 10.65 -20.10 -9.41
C ILE A 329 11.75 -21.13 -9.11
N ASP A 330 12.27 -21.73 -10.14
CA ASP A 330 13.43 -22.63 -10.06
C ASP A 330 14.71 -21.82 -9.80
N SER A 331 15.19 -21.86 -8.57
CA SER A 331 16.35 -21.09 -8.13
C SER A 331 17.67 -21.54 -8.80
N ILE A 332 17.78 -22.80 -9.26
CA ILE A 332 18.96 -23.28 -9.97
C ILE A 332 18.95 -22.77 -11.41
N LYS A 333 17.81 -22.90 -12.11
CA LYS A 333 17.63 -22.41 -13.48
C LYS A 333 17.97 -20.93 -13.64
N TYR A 334 17.58 -20.10 -12.68
CA TYR A 334 17.81 -18.65 -12.70
C TYR A 334 19.07 -18.23 -11.91
N ASN A 335 19.88 -19.18 -11.44
CA ASN A 335 21.11 -18.93 -10.69
C ASN A 335 20.92 -17.99 -9.49
N LEU A 336 19.89 -18.26 -8.67
CA LEU A 336 19.52 -17.45 -7.51
C LEU A 336 20.24 -17.91 -6.24
N LEU A 337 20.57 -16.96 -5.36
CA LEU A 337 21.35 -17.22 -4.15
C LEU A 337 20.42 -17.43 -2.93
N PHE A 338 20.55 -18.60 -2.27
CA PHE A 338 19.87 -18.92 -1.03
C PHE A 338 20.30 -18.04 0.15
N GLU A 339 21.58 -17.69 0.22
CA GLU A 339 22.16 -16.89 1.30
C GLU A 339 21.63 -15.44 1.33
N ARG A 340 21.02 -15.02 0.24
CA ARG A 340 20.26 -13.75 0.19
C ARG A 340 18.97 -13.83 0.99
N PHE A 341 18.38 -15.01 1.11
CA PHE A 341 17.17 -15.30 1.86
C PHE A 341 17.51 -15.73 3.29
N LEU A 342 18.24 -16.84 3.48
CA LEU A 342 18.72 -17.30 4.78
C LEU A 342 20.24 -17.34 4.83
N ASN A 343 20.81 -16.72 5.88
CA ASN A 343 22.25 -16.62 6.06
C ASN A 343 22.61 -16.96 7.51
N PRO A 344 23.38 -18.03 7.77
CA PRO A 344 23.79 -18.44 9.11
C PRO A 344 24.59 -17.39 9.87
N GLY A 345 25.30 -16.51 9.17
CA GLY A 345 26.02 -15.37 9.74
C GLY A 345 25.11 -14.24 10.25
N ARG A 346 23.81 -14.38 10.05
CA ARG A 346 22.81 -13.39 10.41
C ARG A 346 21.66 -14.02 11.19
N ILE A 347 21.56 -13.68 12.46
CA ILE A 347 20.45 -14.11 13.32
C ILE A 347 19.24 -13.19 13.05
N THR A 348 18.52 -13.42 11.95
CA THR A 348 17.24 -12.75 11.66
C THR A 348 16.24 -13.80 11.20
N MET A 349 14.98 -13.57 11.55
CA MET A 349 13.88 -14.40 11.08
C MET A 349 13.80 -14.38 9.54
N PRO A 350 13.47 -15.51 8.89
CA PRO A 350 13.13 -15.54 7.47
C PRO A 350 11.83 -14.77 7.23
N ASP A 351 11.79 -14.02 6.14
CA ASP A 351 10.61 -13.28 5.71
C ASP A 351 10.15 -13.85 4.37
N ILE A 352 9.07 -14.64 4.41
CA ILE A 352 8.43 -15.20 3.21
C ILE A 352 7.13 -14.43 2.99
N ASP A 353 7.21 -13.38 2.19
CA ASP A 353 6.04 -12.68 1.68
C ASP A 353 5.29 -13.54 0.66
N ILE A 354 3.97 -13.55 0.70
CA ILE A 354 3.12 -14.35 -0.17
C ILE A 354 2.08 -13.46 -0.84
N ASP A 355 2.13 -13.42 -2.16
CA ASP A 355 1.11 -12.77 -2.96
C ASP A 355 -0.06 -13.74 -3.19
N ILE A 356 -1.28 -13.32 -2.86
CA ILE A 356 -2.52 -14.08 -3.04
C ILE A 356 -3.51 -13.21 -3.82
N MET A 357 -4.38 -13.82 -4.63
CA MET A 357 -5.46 -13.08 -5.26
C MET A 357 -6.28 -12.33 -4.20
N ASP A 358 -6.41 -11.01 -4.36
CA ASP A 358 -6.91 -10.12 -3.32
C ASP A 358 -8.36 -10.43 -2.88
N ILE A 359 -9.21 -10.81 -3.81
CA ILE A 359 -10.64 -11.05 -3.56
C ILE A 359 -10.94 -12.32 -2.74
N ARG A 360 -9.98 -13.24 -2.61
CA ARG A 360 -10.12 -14.49 -1.83
C ARG A 360 -9.02 -14.69 -0.79
N ARG A 361 -8.23 -13.65 -0.53
CA ARG A 361 -7.15 -13.67 0.47
C ARG A 361 -7.68 -14.04 1.86
N ASP A 362 -8.83 -13.48 2.24
CA ASP A 362 -9.39 -13.65 3.58
C ASP A 362 -9.80 -15.11 3.86
N GLU A 363 -10.18 -15.89 2.85
CA GLU A 363 -10.43 -17.33 3.00
C GLU A 363 -9.17 -18.10 3.47
N VAL A 364 -7.99 -17.67 3.02
CA VAL A 364 -6.72 -18.27 3.47
C VAL A 364 -6.38 -17.83 4.90
N VAL A 365 -6.67 -16.59 5.23
CA VAL A 365 -6.50 -16.07 6.61
C VAL A 365 -7.41 -16.82 7.57
N ASP A 366 -8.69 -16.99 7.22
CA ASP A 366 -9.66 -17.74 8.03
C ASP A 366 -9.19 -19.19 8.27
N TYR A 367 -8.69 -19.87 7.22
CA TYR A 367 -8.10 -21.21 7.36
C TYR A 367 -6.95 -21.26 8.39
N ILE A 368 -6.08 -20.23 8.40
CA ILE A 368 -4.98 -20.16 9.35
C ILE A 368 -5.51 -20.02 10.79
N PHE A 369 -6.52 -19.14 11.00
CA PHE A 369 -7.16 -18.98 12.30
C PHE A 369 -7.84 -20.26 12.79
N GLU A 370 -8.56 -20.95 11.91
CA GLU A 370 -9.24 -22.21 12.24
C GLU A 370 -8.24 -23.32 12.57
N LYS A 371 -7.21 -23.48 11.74
CA LYS A 371 -6.25 -24.59 11.89
C LYS A 371 -5.33 -24.42 13.08
N TYR A 372 -4.77 -23.22 13.26
CA TYR A 372 -3.76 -22.96 14.29
C TYR A 372 -4.36 -22.47 15.59
N GLY A 373 -5.58 -21.94 15.57
CA GLY A 373 -6.38 -21.54 16.73
C GLY A 373 -6.37 -20.04 17.00
N HIS A 374 -7.53 -19.51 17.32
CA HIS A 374 -7.76 -18.07 17.54
C HIS A 374 -6.94 -17.45 18.69
N ASN A 375 -6.45 -18.27 19.64
CA ASN A 375 -5.58 -17.80 20.72
C ASN A 375 -4.10 -17.69 20.28
N HIS A 376 -3.73 -18.24 19.14
CA HIS A 376 -2.36 -18.34 18.63
C HIS A 376 -2.11 -17.47 17.42
N VAL A 377 -3.16 -16.89 16.84
CA VAL A 377 -3.11 -16.09 15.61
C VAL A 377 -3.77 -14.73 15.86
N ALA A 378 -3.17 -13.67 15.37
CA ALA A 378 -3.77 -12.35 15.37
C ALA A 378 -3.32 -11.53 14.16
N HIS A 379 -4.15 -10.58 13.74
CA HIS A 379 -3.73 -9.52 12.83
C HIS A 379 -2.78 -8.54 13.53
N ILE A 380 -1.97 -7.83 12.76
CA ILE A 380 -1.09 -6.79 13.29
C ILE A 380 -1.82 -5.44 13.29
N ILE A 381 -1.70 -4.71 14.39
CA ILE A 381 -2.22 -3.35 14.50
C ILE A 381 -1.42 -2.38 13.64
N THR A 382 -2.09 -1.35 13.13
CA THR A 382 -1.47 -0.14 12.57
C THR A 382 -2.05 1.10 13.22
N PHE A 383 -1.29 2.20 13.21
CA PHE A 383 -1.72 3.49 13.73
C PHE A 383 -1.80 4.51 12.60
N GLN A 384 -2.99 5.05 12.39
CA GLN A 384 -3.15 6.19 11.50
C GLN A 384 -2.72 7.46 12.22
N ARG A 385 -1.57 8.01 11.85
CA ARG A 385 -1.05 9.25 12.42
C ARG A 385 -1.60 10.48 11.70
N ILE A 386 -1.85 11.54 12.47
CA ILE A 386 -2.33 12.82 11.97
C ILE A 386 -1.23 13.47 11.13
N LYS A 387 -1.53 13.73 9.85
CA LYS A 387 -0.69 14.49 8.92
C LYS A 387 -1.21 15.92 8.76
N ALA A 388 -0.40 16.83 8.19
CA ALA A 388 -0.71 18.25 8.12
C ALA A 388 -2.11 18.56 7.54
N LYS A 389 -2.50 17.95 6.41
CA LYS A 389 -3.83 18.18 5.83
C LYS A 389 -4.98 17.66 6.71
N MET A 390 -4.75 16.58 7.43
CA MET A 390 -5.72 16.03 8.39
C MET A 390 -5.82 16.95 9.61
N ALA A 391 -4.68 17.39 10.17
CA ALA A 391 -4.63 18.32 11.28
C ALA A 391 -5.40 19.60 10.98
N LEU A 392 -5.13 20.24 9.82
CA LEU A 392 -5.82 21.46 9.39
C LEU A 392 -7.33 21.26 9.24
N ARG A 393 -7.79 20.10 8.73
CA ARG A 393 -9.22 19.80 8.61
C ARG A 393 -9.88 19.54 9.96
N ASP A 394 -9.24 18.75 10.83
CA ASP A 394 -9.78 18.44 12.15
C ASP A 394 -9.85 19.69 13.03
N ILE A 395 -8.78 20.52 13.08
CA ILE A 395 -8.76 21.75 13.84
C ILE A 395 -9.68 22.82 13.21
N GLY A 396 -9.68 22.95 11.88
CA GLY A 396 -10.60 23.85 11.19
C GLY A 396 -12.07 23.54 11.48
N ARG A 397 -12.41 22.25 11.59
CA ARG A 397 -13.76 21.80 11.94
C ARG A 397 -14.14 22.18 13.38
N ILE A 398 -13.28 21.94 14.37
CA ILE A 398 -13.58 22.27 15.76
C ILE A 398 -13.61 23.80 16.00
N LEU A 399 -12.84 24.58 15.24
CA LEU A 399 -12.85 26.05 15.26
C LEU A 399 -13.93 26.67 14.36
N ASN A 400 -14.81 25.84 13.76
CA ASN A 400 -15.91 26.23 12.88
C ASN A 400 -15.48 27.11 11.68
N ILE A 401 -14.30 26.82 11.09
CA ILE A 401 -13.82 27.51 9.89
C ILE A 401 -14.48 26.90 8.65
N ASP A 402 -14.86 27.74 7.67
CA ASP A 402 -15.52 27.29 6.45
C ASP A 402 -14.71 26.20 5.72
N LEU A 403 -15.39 25.13 5.33
CA LEU A 403 -14.76 23.98 4.67
C LEU A 403 -14.10 24.35 3.32
N LYS A 404 -14.64 25.36 2.60
CA LYS A 404 -14.06 25.82 1.33
C LYS A 404 -12.70 26.46 1.57
N GLU A 405 -12.56 27.24 2.66
CA GLU A 405 -11.30 27.88 3.04
C GLU A 405 -10.27 26.84 3.45
N ILE A 406 -10.64 25.88 4.30
CA ILE A 406 -9.76 24.76 4.69
C ILE A 406 -9.31 23.95 3.47
N ASN A 407 -10.23 23.66 2.53
CA ASN A 407 -9.85 22.96 1.31
C ASN A 407 -8.91 23.78 0.42
N SER A 408 -9.07 25.10 0.36
CA SER A 408 -8.15 26.00 -0.34
C SER A 408 -6.75 25.97 0.29
N ILE A 409 -6.66 26.04 1.62
CA ILE A 409 -5.41 25.92 2.37
C ILE A 409 -4.74 24.58 2.07
N CYS A 410 -5.49 23.47 2.20
CA CYS A 410 -4.98 22.12 1.95
C CYS A 410 -4.52 21.90 0.50
N LYS A 411 -5.14 22.57 -0.49
CA LYS A 411 -4.72 22.53 -1.89
C LYS A 411 -3.41 23.26 -2.14
N ASN A 412 -3.16 24.34 -1.42
CA ASN A 412 -1.92 25.11 -1.51
C ASN A 412 -0.75 24.44 -0.79
N LEU A 413 -1.03 23.52 0.15
CA LEU A 413 -0.03 22.74 0.85
C LEU A 413 0.52 21.63 -0.08
N GLY A 414 1.80 21.69 -0.42
CA GLY A 414 2.48 20.65 -1.20
C GLY A 414 2.60 19.33 -0.42
N SER A 415 2.72 18.22 -1.14
CA SER A 415 2.93 16.91 -0.54
C SER A 415 4.20 16.82 0.32
N ASP A 416 5.22 17.60 -0.02
CA ASP A 416 6.52 17.61 0.67
C ASP A 416 6.42 18.13 2.12
N TYR A 417 5.30 18.77 2.48
CA TYR A 417 5.04 19.36 3.80
C TYR A 417 3.97 18.59 4.60
N ASP A 418 3.61 17.39 4.17
CA ASP A 418 2.55 16.61 4.83
C ASP A 418 2.90 16.19 6.27
N GLU A 419 4.19 16.17 6.61
CA GLU A 419 4.70 15.87 7.96
C GLU A 419 5.38 17.07 8.63
N ASP A 420 5.68 18.15 7.90
CA ASP A 420 6.34 19.36 8.41
C ASP A 420 5.57 20.64 8.04
N LEU A 421 4.46 20.87 8.72
CA LEU A 421 3.65 22.06 8.55
C LEU A 421 4.41 23.34 9.03
N ALA A 422 5.33 23.19 9.98
CA ALA A 422 6.14 24.31 10.47
C ALA A 422 7.10 24.84 9.38
N ALA A 423 7.63 23.97 8.52
CA ALA A 423 8.39 24.39 7.34
C ALA A 423 7.47 25.01 6.27
N ALA A 424 6.25 24.49 6.10
CA ALA A 424 5.28 25.00 5.14
C ALA A 424 4.90 26.47 5.39
N ILE A 425 4.74 26.86 6.65
CA ILE A 425 4.39 28.25 7.06
C ILE A 425 5.41 29.27 6.53
N LYS A 426 6.67 28.88 6.40
CA LYS A 426 7.74 29.75 5.89
C LYS A 426 7.64 29.99 4.38
N THR A 427 6.82 29.22 3.67
CA THR A 427 6.64 29.35 2.22
C THR A 427 5.67 30.50 1.89
N LYS A 428 5.95 31.25 0.78
CA LYS A 428 5.09 32.33 0.34
C LYS A 428 3.63 31.95 0.13
N LYS A 429 3.37 30.68 -0.22
CA LYS A 429 2.00 30.18 -0.51
C LYS A 429 1.13 30.01 0.74
N ILE A 430 1.73 29.73 1.88
CA ILE A 430 1.06 29.44 3.15
C ILE A 430 1.14 30.61 4.12
N LYS A 431 2.18 31.44 4.01
CA LYS A 431 2.46 32.54 4.95
C LYS A 431 1.27 33.50 5.14
N ASP A 432 0.59 33.86 4.06
CA ASP A 432 -0.54 34.80 4.12
C ASP A 432 -1.75 34.16 4.85
N SER A 433 -2.05 32.89 4.59
CA SER A 433 -3.11 32.16 5.32
C SER A 433 -2.74 31.89 6.77
N TYR A 434 -1.45 31.71 7.09
CA TYR A 434 -0.98 31.60 8.47
C TYR A 434 -1.22 32.89 9.28
N LEU A 435 -1.01 34.04 8.69
CA LEU A 435 -1.26 35.31 9.37
C LEU A 435 -2.75 35.51 9.71
N VAL A 436 -3.65 35.01 8.89
CA VAL A 436 -5.11 35.08 9.11
C VAL A 436 -5.58 34.04 10.11
N TYR A 437 -5.06 32.78 10.04
CA TYR A 437 -5.51 31.64 10.82
C TYR A 437 -4.41 31.09 11.74
N LYS A 438 -3.74 31.97 12.49
CA LYS A 438 -2.58 31.62 13.30
C LYS A 438 -2.87 30.47 14.26
N ASP A 439 -3.95 30.55 15.04
CA ASP A 439 -4.32 29.49 16.01
C ASP A 439 -4.60 28.14 15.34
N LEU A 440 -5.24 28.15 14.16
CA LEU A 440 -5.44 26.93 13.36
C LEU A 440 -4.11 26.21 13.10
N TYR A 441 -3.09 26.96 12.65
CA TYR A 441 -1.80 26.36 12.30
C TYR A 441 -0.99 25.98 13.53
N ASP A 442 -0.94 26.81 14.55
CA ASP A 442 -0.16 26.57 15.76
C ASP A 442 -0.68 25.30 16.49
N ILE A 443 -2.01 25.17 16.62
CA ILE A 443 -2.64 23.99 17.20
C ILE A 443 -2.42 22.76 16.29
N ALA A 444 -2.60 22.92 14.97
CA ALA A 444 -2.40 21.81 14.01
C ALA A 444 -0.97 21.25 14.06
N ILE A 445 0.05 22.13 14.17
CA ILE A 445 1.45 21.70 14.33
C ILE A 445 1.63 20.84 15.58
N GLY A 446 0.99 21.21 16.68
CA GLY A 446 1.12 20.51 17.96
C GLY A 446 0.54 19.08 17.95
N ILE A 447 -0.38 18.78 17.04
CA ILE A 447 -1.03 17.45 16.96
C ILE A 447 -0.50 16.57 15.83
N ILE A 448 0.35 17.09 14.93
CA ILE A 448 0.96 16.27 13.87
C ILE A 448 1.78 15.12 14.49
N GLY A 449 1.65 13.93 13.90
CA GLY A 449 2.32 12.73 14.37
C GLY A 449 1.57 11.97 15.47
N CYS A 450 0.57 12.57 16.14
CA CYS A 450 -0.25 11.85 17.10
C CYS A 450 -1.07 10.75 16.41
N PRO A 451 -1.15 9.53 16.98
CA PRO A 451 -2.07 8.51 16.52
C PRO A 451 -3.53 8.96 16.71
N ARG A 452 -4.32 8.88 15.64
CA ARG A 452 -5.72 9.26 15.65
C ARG A 452 -6.64 8.09 15.92
N GLN A 453 -6.34 6.99 15.25
CA GLN A 453 -7.11 5.74 15.38
C GLN A 453 -6.22 4.53 15.05
N THR A 454 -6.66 3.36 15.47
CA THR A 454 -6.07 2.09 15.11
C THR A 454 -6.66 1.58 13.80
N GLY A 455 -5.89 0.76 13.11
CA GLY A 455 -6.29 0.01 11.92
C GLY A 455 -5.67 -1.36 11.95
N ILE A 456 -5.97 -2.17 10.94
CA ILE A 456 -5.41 -3.49 10.74
C ILE A 456 -4.35 -3.39 9.65
N HIS A 457 -3.22 -4.07 9.85
CA HIS A 457 -2.20 -4.18 8.82
C HIS A 457 -2.76 -4.97 7.62
N ALA A 458 -2.64 -4.41 6.42
CA ALA A 458 -3.30 -4.95 5.24
C ALA A 458 -2.88 -6.38 4.88
N ALA A 459 -1.68 -6.82 5.29
CA ALA A 459 -1.10 -8.11 4.92
C ALA A 459 -0.69 -8.97 6.11
N GLY A 460 -0.22 -8.35 7.20
CA GLY A 460 0.48 -9.02 8.29
C GLY A 460 -0.42 -9.73 9.27
N ILE A 461 -0.12 -10.99 9.54
CA ILE A 461 -0.62 -11.76 10.67
C ILE A 461 0.56 -12.28 11.48
N VAL A 462 0.34 -12.54 12.78
CA VAL A 462 1.34 -13.18 13.64
C VAL A 462 0.83 -14.52 14.13
N LEU A 463 1.76 -15.47 14.21
CA LEU A 463 1.51 -16.80 14.74
C LEU A 463 2.45 -17.07 15.91
N SER A 464 1.97 -17.80 16.93
CA SER A 464 2.73 -18.13 18.13
C SER A 464 2.46 -19.55 18.62
N LYS A 465 3.52 -20.21 19.14
CA LYS A 465 3.41 -21.49 19.81
C LYS A 465 2.63 -21.38 21.12
N LYS A 466 2.87 -20.32 21.90
CA LYS A 466 2.15 -20.02 23.13
C LYS A 466 0.91 -19.16 22.81
N PRO A 467 -0.12 -19.17 23.65
CA PRO A 467 -1.21 -18.22 23.53
C PRO A 467 -0.68 -16.78 23.48
N LEU A 468 -1.17 -15.97 22.54
CA LEU A 468 -0.66 -14.61 22.31
C LEU A 468 -0.73 -13.74 23.56
N VAL A 469 -1.78 -13.88 24.39
CA VAL A 469 -1.95 -13.15 25.64
C VAL A 469 -0.86 -13.41 26.69
N ASP A 470 -0.04 -14.43 26.51
CA ASP A 470 1.12 -14.72 27.36
C ASP A 470 2.39 -14.00 26.89
N ILE A 471 2.34 -13.32 25.72
CA ILE A 471 3.49 -12.68 25.09
C ILE A 471 3.21 -11.21 24.76
N VAL A 472 2.07 -10.91 24.13
CA VAL A 472 1.68 -9.59 23.64
C VAL A 472 0.24 -9.26 24.01
N PRO A 473 -0.09 -7.99 24.28
CA PRO A 473 -1.47 -7.58 24.47
C PRO A 473 -2.20 -7.64 23.14
N ILE A 474 -3.44 -8.13 23.18
CA ILE A 474 -4.35 -8.22 22.03
C ILE A 474 -5.61 -7.39 22.26
N GLN A 475 -6.33 -7.12 21.18
CA GLN A 475 -7.62 -6.43 21.22
C GLN A 475 -8.54 -6.88 20.11
N THR A 476 -9.81 -6.53 20.18
CA THR A 476 -10.78 -6.66 19.09
C THR A 476 -10.82 -5.36 18.29
N SER A 477 -10.70 -5.45 16.97
CA SER A 477 -10.87 -4.32 16.05
C SER A 477 -12.33 -3.89 15.97
N VAL A 478 -12.60 -2.74 15.33
CA VAL A 478 -13.96 -2.24 15.08
C VAL A 478 -14.80 -3.26 14.28
N ASN A 479 -14.15 -4.07 13.44
CA ASN A 479 -14.80 -5.08 12.59
C ASN A 479 -14.93 -6.45 13.29
N GLY A 480 -14.43 -6.60 14.51
CA GLY A 480 -14.51 -7.85 15.27
C GLY A 480 -13.28 -8.76 15.17
N GLU A 481 -12.26 -8.41 14.35
CA GLU A 481 -11.05 -9.20 14.24
C GLU A 481 -10.10 -9.00 15.43
N ILE A 482 -9.37 -10.05 15.80
CA ILE A 482 -8.34 -9.98 16.83
C ILE A 482 -7.05 -9.38 16.27
N THR A 483 -6.55 -8.33 16.92
CA THR A 483 -5.29 -7.67 16.56
C THR A 483 -4.34 -7.62 17.74
N THR A 484 -3.03 -7.57 17.47
CA THR A 484 -2.03 -7.22 18.47
C THR A 484 -2.21 -5.76 18.91
N GLN A 485 -1.78 -5.38 20.14
CA GLN A 485 -1.68 -3.97 20.55
C GLN A 485 -0.29 -3.39 20.20
N TYR A 486 0.70 -4.22 19.83
CA TYR A 486 2.02 -3.76 19.36
C TYR A 486 2.07 -3.73 17.85
N SER A 487 2.70 -2.67 17.30
CA SER A 487 3.00 -2.58 15.87
C SER A 487 4.05 -3.62 15.47
N MET A 488 4.17 -3.83 14.15
CA MET A 488 5.08 -4.83 13.58
C MET A 488 6.54 -4.66 14.03
N ASP A 489 6.97 -3.44 14.35
CA ASP A 489 8.36 -3.10 14.68
C ASP A 489 8.89 -3.83 15.93
N PHE A 490 7.99 -4.30 16.81
CA PHE A 490 8.35 -4.91 18.09
C PHE A 490 8.05 -6.41 18.18
N LEU A 491 7.35 -6.98 17.20
CA LEU A 491 6.87 -8.36 17.28
C LEU A 491 8.00 -9.39 17.07
N GLU A 492 8.95 -9.10 16.19
CA GLU A 492 10.11 -9.96 15.94
C GLU A 492 11.01 -10.08 17.16
N ASP A 493 11.23 -8.97 17.90
CA ASP A 493 12.01 -8.96 19.14
C ASP A 493 11.38 -9.84 20.24
N LEU A 494 10.06 -9.99 20.22
CA LEU A 494 9.30 -10.86 21.11
C LEU A 494 9.24 -12.33 20.63
N GLY A 495 9.97 -12.66 19.56
CA GLY A 495 10.05 -14.01 19.00
C GLY A 495 8.82 -14.44 18.21
N LEU A 496 7.93 -13.51 17.87
CA LEU A 496 6.75 -13.79 17.06
C LEU A 496 7.10 -13.77 15.57
N ILE A 497 6.56 -14.73 14.83
CA ILE A 497 6.71 -14.76 13.39
C ILE A 497 5.60 -13.95 12.74
N LYS A 498 6.01 -12.96 11.97
CA LYS A 498 5.15 -12.25 11.04
C LYS A 498 5.02 -13.04 9.75
N MET A 499 3.83 -13.14 9.23
CA MET A 499 3.54 -13.66 7.89
C MET A 499 2.79 -12.59 7.09
N ASP A 500 3.33 -12.24 5.92
CA ASP A 500 2.71 -11.24 5.05
C ASP A 500 1.95 -11.91 3.91
N LEU A 501 0.62 -11.91 4.02
CA LEU A 501 -0.31 -12.39 2.99
C LEU A 501 -0.83 -11.18 2.22
N LEU A 502 -0.19 -10.88 1.09
CA LEU A 502 -0.45 -9.68 0.31
C LEU A 502 -1.51 -9.94 -0.76
N GLY A 503 -2.58 -9.16 -0.75
CA GLY A 503 -3.57 -9.17 -1.82
C GLY A 503 -3.03 -8.52 -3.09
N LEU A 504 -2.94 -9.25 -4.20
CA LEU A 504 -2.50 -8.74 -5.49
C LEU A 504 -3.62 -8.84 -6.53
N THR A 505 -4.19 -7.71 -6.94
CA THR A 505 -5.28 -7.61 -7.90
C THR A 505 -4.94 -8.25 -9.26
N ASN A 506 -3.67 -8.21 -9.67
CA ASN A 506 -3.23 -8.84 -10.91
C ASN A 506 -3.43 -10.37 -10.90
N LEU A 507 -3.30 -11.03 -9.74
CA LEU A 507 -3.61 -12.46 -9.61
C LEU A 507 -5.10 -12.72 -9.75
N SER A 508 -5.96 -11.85 -9.19
CA SER A 508 -7.41 -11.93 -9.41
C SER A 508 -7.74 -11.73 -10.89
N THR A 509 -7.09 -10.78 -11.56
CA THR A 509 -7.24 -10.57 -13.00
C THR A 509 -6.90 -11.86 -13.78
N ILE A 510 -5.72 -12.45 -13.52
CA ILE A 510 -5.29 -13.69 -14.17
C ILE A 510 -6.31 -14.80 -13.95
N SER A 511 -6.71 -15.03 -12.69
CA SER A 511 -7.67 -16.08 -12.32
C SER A 511 -9.02 -15.92 -13.03
N HIS A 512 -9.55 -14.68 -13.11
CA HIS A 512 -10.83 -14.42 -13.79
C HIS A 512 -10.71 -14.52 -15.31
N VAL A 513 -9.60 -14.09 -15.91
CA VAL A 513 -9.35 -14.28 -17.34
C VAL A 513 -9.30 -15.77 -17.69
N CYS A 514 -8.56 -16.59 -16.92
CA CYS A 514 -8.52 -18.04 -17.10
C CYS A 514 -9.91 -18.68 -16.95
N THR A 515 -10.71 -18.20 -15.98
CA THR A 515 -12.09 -18.66 -15.79
C THR A 515 -12.96 -18.30 -16.99
N LEU A 516 -12.85 -17.09 -17.49
CA LEU A 516 -13.62 -16.62 -18.64
C LEU A 516 -13.23 -17.38 -19.94
N ILE A 517 -11.93 -17.67 -20.12
CA ILE A 517 -11.45 -18.52 -21.21
C ILE A 517 -12.05 -19.91 -21.13
N LYS A 518 -12.08 -20.52 -19.93
CA LYS A 518 -12.71 -21.82 -19.73
C LYS A 518 -14.20 -21.81 -20.08
N LEU A 519 -14.92 -20.76 -19.70
CA LEU A 519 -16.34 -20.61 -20.01
C LEU A 519 -16.62 -20.39 -21.50
N ASN A 520 -15.80 -19.56 -22.18
CA ASN A 520 -16.04 -19.20 -23.56
C ASN A 520 -15.50 -20.24 -24.58
N HIS A 521 -14.36 -20.89 -24.24
CA HIS A 521 -13.61 -21.74 -25.16
C HIS A 521 -13.51 -23.20 -24.70
N GLY A 522 -13.89 -23.52 -23.44
CA GLY A 522 -13.70 -24.85 -22.84
C GLY A 522 -12.22 -25.21 -22.55
N ILE A 523 -11.30 -24.22 -22.66
CA ILE A 523 -9.86 -24.43 -22.48
C ILE A 523 -9.48 -24.14 -21.04
N LEU A 524 -8.78 -25.08 -20.40
CA LEU A 524 -8.17 -24.87 -19.10
C LEU A 524 -6.71 -24.41 -19.29
N ILE A 525 -6.40 -23.21 -18.90
CA ILE A 525 -5.04 -22.68 -18.92
C ILE A 525 -4.30 -23.13 -17.66
N ASP A 526 -3.19 -23.83 -17.86
CA ASP A 526 -2.22 -24.14 -16.80
C ASP A 526 -1.02 -23.20 -16.92
N LEU A 527 -0.95 -22.22 -16.00
CA LEU A 527 0.06 -21.18 -16.01
C LEU A 527 1.49 -21.70 -15.78
N ASN A 528 1.63 -22.86 -15.15
CA ASN A 528 2.95 -23.45 -14.90
C ASN A 528 3.53 -24.14 -16.14
N HIS A 529 2.68 -24.51 -17.10
CA HIS A 529 3.08 -25.26 -18.31
C HIS A 529 2.95 -24.43 -19.60
N ILE A 530 2.72 -23.11 -19.53
CA ILE A 530 2.79 -22.26 -20.73
C ILE A 530 4.22 -22.13 -21.24
N ASN A 531 4.38 -21.94 -22.54
CA ASN A 531 5.71 -21.73 -23.14
C ASN A 531 6.26 -20.34 -22.74
N LEU A 532 7.30 -20.31 -21.89
CA LEU A 532 7.93 -19.07 -21.39
C LEU A 532 8.86 -18.40 -22.42
N ASN A 533 9.09 -19.04 -23.59
CA ASN A 533 9.97 -18.54 -24.65
C ASN A 533 9.20 -18.17 -25.93
N ASP A 534 7.91 -17.90 -25.82
CA ASP A 534 7.07 -17.58 -26.98
C ASP A 534 7.38 -16.18 -27.51
N GLN A 535 8.08 -16.14 -28.68
CA GLN A 535 8.50 -14.88 -29.29
C GLN A 535 7.33 -14.02 -29.78
N LYS A 536 6.15 -14.59 -30.03
CA LYS A 536 4.95 -13.83 -30.39
C LYS A 536 4.47 -12.97 -29.24
N VAL A 537 4.50 -13.52 -28.02
CA VAL A 537 4.15 -12.80 -26.78
C VAL A 537 5.12 -11.64 -26.54
N PHE A 538 6.42 -11.88 -26.68
CA PHE A 538 7.43 -10.82 -26.54
C PHE A 538 7.31 -9.75 -27.62
N ALA A 539 6.95 -10.12 -28.86
CA ALA A 539 6.75 -9.15 -29.95
C ALA A 539 5.67 -8.11 -29.63
N ASP A 540 4.61 -8.49 -28.93
CA ASP A 540 3.58 -7.54 -28.47
C ASP A 540 4.10 -6.59 -27.40
N ALA A 541 4.90 -7.07 -26.45
CA ALA A 541 5.58 -6.22 -25.48
C ALA A 541 6.52 -5.22 -26.17
N GLN A 542 7.30 -5.66 -27.18
CA GLN A 542 8.19 -4.82 -27.97
C GLN A 542 7.45 -3.73 -28.73
N LYS A 543 6.22 -3.99 -29.20
CA LYS A 543 5.33 -3.00 -29.84
C LYS A 543 4.71 -2.02 -28.83
N GLY A 544 4.84 -2.31 -27.51
CA GLY A 544 4.30 -1.49 -26.43
C GLY A 544 2.85 -1.80 -26.07
N TYR A 545 2.34 -3.01 -26.33
CA TYR A 545 1.04 -3.47 -25.84
C TYR A 545 1.13 -3.87 -24.36
N THR A 546 1.64 -2.96 -23.52
CA THR A 546 1.95 -3.20 -22.10
C THR A 546 0.86 -2.69 -21.15
N LEU A 547 -0.19 -2.06 -21.65
CA LEU A 547 -1.30 -1.58 -20.81
C LEU A 547 -2.03 -2.76 -20.13
N GLY A 548 -2.25 -2.65 -18.84
CA GLY A 548 -2.80 -3.72 -17.99
C GLY A 548 -1.80 -4.83 -17.64
N ILE A 549 -0.54 -4.71 -18.04
CA ILE A 549 0.51 -5.68 -17.68
C ILE A 549 1.24 -5.22 -16.43
N PHE A 550 1.27 -6.07 -15.43
CA PHE A 550 1.89 -5.81 -14.14
C PHE A 550 3.30 -5.25 -14.30
N GLN A 551 3.60 -4.15 -13.61
CA GLN A 551 4.86 -3.39 -13.64
C GLN A 551 5.27 -2.80 -15.02
N LEU A 552 4.60 -3.12 -16.12
CA LEU A 552 4.99 -2.67 -17.47
C LEU A 552 4.08 -1.57 -18.03
N GLU A 553 2.94 -1.25 -17.39
CA GLU A 553 1.89 -0.40 -17.95
C GLU A 553 2.19 1.11 -17.96
N SER A 554 3.13 1.60 -17.13
CA SER A 554 3.42 3.03 -17.11
C SER A 554 4.08 3.49 -18.42
N ARG A 555 3.74 4.70 -18.90
CA ARG A 555 4.29 5.26 -20.16
C ARG A 555 5.81 5.20 -20.22
N GLY A 556 6.49 5.54 -19.10
CA GLY A 556 7.94 5.49 -19.04
C GLY A 556 8.49 4.07 -19.16
N MET A 557 7.87 3.10 -18.45
CA MET A 557 8.25 1.69 -18.55
C MET A 557 7.98 1.12 -19.94
N THR A 558 6.84 1.44 -20.55
CA THR A 558 6.54 1.06 -21.94
C THR A 558 7.64 1.54 -22.90
N SER A 559 8.13 2.77 -22.72
CA SER A 559 9.26 3.29 -23.51
C SER A 559 10.55 2.49 -23.30
N VAL A 560 10.84 2.06 -22.06
CA VAL A 560 12.00 1.20 -21.75
C VAL A 560 11.85 -0.17 -22.40
N VAL A 561 10.68 -0.80 -22.29
CA VAL A 561 10.40 -2.11 -22.91
C VAL A 561 10.58 -2.06 -24.43
N LYS A 562 10.09 -1.00 -25.09
CA LYS A 562 10.30 -0.78 -26.53
C LYS A 562 11.77 -0.64 -26.92
N LYS A 563 12.61 -0.03 -26.08
CA LYS A 563 14.05 0.16 -26.32
C LYS A 563 14.84 -1.12 -26.08
N VAL A 564 14.56 -1.80 -24.95
CA VAL A 564 15.23 -3.04 -24.55
C VAL A 564 14.84 -4.20 -25.47
N LYS A 565 13.61 -4.22 -26.01
CA LYS A 565 13.07 -5.28 -26.88
C LYS A 565 13.22 -6.66 -26.23
N PRO A 566 12.51 -6.96 -25.14
CA PRO A 566 12.66 -8.21 -24.42
C PRO A 566 12.33 -9.43 -25.29
N THR A 567 13.11 -10.50 -25.13
CA THR A 567 12.97 -11.79 -25.82
C THR A 567 12.84 -12.97 -24.86
N CYS A 568 13.05 -12.73 -23.57
CA CYS A 568 12.94 -13.70 -22.49
C CYS A 568 12.49 -13.01 -21.19
N ILE A 569 12.20 -13.82 -20.15
CA ILE A 569 11.76 -13.32 -18.84
C ILE A 569 12.84 -12.47 -18.16
N GLU A 570 14.10 -12.85 -18.32
CA GLU A 570 15.24 -12.13 -17.77
C GLU A 570 15.33 -10.69 -18.33
N ASP A 571 14.98 -10.49 -19.58
CA ASP A 571 14.91 -9.15 -20.18
C ASP A 571 13.82 -8.29 -19.53
N ILE A 572 12.65 -8.87 -19.20
CA ILE A 572 11.59 -8.18 -18.46
C ILE A 572 12.09 -7.83 -17.06
N SER A 573 12.79 -8.77 -16.40
CA SER A 573 13.43 -8.56 -15.09
C SER A 573 14.40 -7.37 -15.12
N ILE A 574 15.23 -7.28 -16.16
CA ILE A 574 16.16 -6.16 -16.35
C ILE A 574 15.43 -4.84 -16.56
N CYS A 575 14.36 -4.81 -17.35
CA CYS A 575 13.53 -3.60 -17.51
C CYS A 575 13.03 -3.09 -16.16
N SER A 576 12.48 -3.98 -15.32
CA SER A 576 11.96 -3.64 -13.99
C SER A 576 13.06 -3.20 -13.03
N ALA A 577 14.25 -3.80 -13.11
CA ALA A 577 15.38 -3.46 -12.28
C ALA A 577 16.03 -2.12 -12.63
N LEU A 578 16.06 -1.77 -13.92
CA LEU A 578 16.68 -0.52 -14.41
C LEU A 578 15.74 0.70 -14.34
N TYR A 579 14.43 0.51 -14.48
CA TYR A 579 13.49 1.64 -14.47
C TYR A 579 13.16 2.12 -13.05
N ARG A 580 14.15 2.71 -12.38
CA ARG A 580 14.04 3.30 -11.04
C ARG A 580 14.97 4.51 -10.91
N PRO A 581 14.67 5.47 -10.01
CA PRO A 581 15.59 6.56 -9.72
C PRO A 581 16.99 6.02 -9.37
N GLY A 582 18.03 6.51 -10.03
CA GLY A 582 19.42 6.03 -9.95
C GLY A 582 19.79 5.12 -11.12
N PRO A 583 19.38 3.84 -11.18
CA PRO A 583 19.74 2.92 -12.26
C PRO A 583 19.28 3.34 -13.66
N MET A 584 18.24 4.16 -13.75
CA MET A 584 17.63 4.63 -14.99
C MET A 584 18.65 5.31 -15.93
N GLN A 585 19.70 5.95 -15.39
CA GLN A 585 20.77 6.55 -16.17
C GLN A 585 21.55 5.52 -17.02
N ASN A 586 21.58 4.24 -16.62
CA ASN A 586 22.29 3.17 -17.32
C ASN A 586 21.49 2.53 -18.46
N ILE A 587 20.20 2.86 -18.63
CA ILE A 587 19.34 2.26 -19.66
C ILE A 587 19.92 2.52 -21.06
N LYS A 588 20.41 3.72 -21.31
CA LYS A 588 21.01 4.09 -22.60
C LYS A 588 22.22 3.22 -22.94
N THR A 589 23.15 3.10 -22.01
CA THR A 589 24.35 2.27 -22.14
C THR A 589 23.98 0.78 -22.29
N PHE A 590 23.05 0.30 -21.48
CA PHE A 590 22.53 -1.07 -21.57
C PHE A 590 21.99 -1.38 -22.98
N VAL A 591 21.14 -0.52 -23.51
CA VAL A 591 20.52 -0.69 -24.84
C VAL A 591 21.59 -0.62 -25.94
N ALA A 592 22.52 0.34 -25.89
CA ALA A 592 23.59 0.50 -26.86
C ALA A 592 24.49 -0.74 -26.93
N ARG A 593 24.88 -1.27 -25.75
CA ARG A 593 25.70 -2.49 -25.66
C ARG A 593 24.96 -3.74 -26.14
N ARG A 594 23.71 -3.88 -25.77
CA ARG A 594 22.83 -4.96 -26.23
C ARG A 594 22.66 -4.98 -27.74
N ASN A 595 22.52 -3.81 -28.35
CA ASN A 595 22.36 -3.66 -29.79
C ASN A 595 23.70 -3.74 -30.57
N GLY A 596 24.84 -3.83 -29.88
CA GLY A 596 26.18 -3.81 -30.48
C GLY A 596 26.65 -2.42 -30.96
N GLU A 597 25.96 -1.35 -30.53
CA GLU A 597 26.29 0.05 -30.82
C GLU A 597 27.46 0.57 -29.97
N GLU A 598 27.66 -0.03 -28.79
CA GLU A 598 28.73 0.28 -27.85
C GLU A 598 29.46 -1.02 -27.47
N LYS A 599 30.81 -0.98 -27.39
CA LYS A 599 31.62 -2.12 -26.93
C LYS A 599 31.35 -2.41 -25.47
N ILE A 600 31.13 -3.69 -25.14
CA ILE A 600 30.94 -4.11 -23.75
C ILE A 600 32.30 -4.04 -23.04
N GLU A 601 32.34 -3.25 -21.98
CA GLU A 601 33.48 -3.17 -21.06
C GLU A 601 33.14 -3.88 -19.77
N TYR A 602 34.07 -4.74 -19.31
CA TYR A 602 33.99 -5.43 -18.04
C TYR A 602 35.00 -4.87 -17.08
N ILE A 603 34.52 -4.41 -15.91
CA ILE A 603 35.40 -3.84 -14.86
C ILE A 603 36.43 -4.87 -14.34
N ASP A 604 36.06 -6.13 -14.37
CA ASP A 604 36.95 -7.26 -14.07
C ASP A 604 36.84 -8.31 -15.20
N PRO A 605 37.76 -8.34 -16.16
CA PRO A 605 37.76 -9.33 -17.22
C PRO A 605 37.89 -10.79 -16.77
N LYS A 606 38.50 -11.05 -15.59
CA LYS A 606 38.60 -12.41 -15.01
C LYS A 606 37.24 -12.97 -14.58
N ASN A 607 36.31 -12.09 -14.22
CA ASN A 607 35.01 -12.45 -13.75
C ASN A 607 33.87 -11.86 -14.64
N LYS A 608 34.12 -11.76 -15.97
CA LYS A 608 33.19 -11.22 -16.93
C LYS A 608 31.84 -11.95 -16.95
N ASP A 609 31.81 -13.26 -16.73
CA ASP A 609 30.67 -14.13 -16.73
C ASP A 609 29.56 -13.66 -15.74
N ILE A 610 29.94 -12.99 -14.65
CA ILE A 610 28.99 -12.43 -13.68
C ILE A 610 28.19 -11.26 -14.28
N LEU A 611 28.83 -10.45 -15.12
CA LEU A 611 28.25 -9.26 -15.72
C LEU A 611 27.86 -9.44 -17.19
N GLU A 612 28.18 -10.55 -17.82
CA GLU A 612 27.86 -10.85 -19.21
C GLU A 612 26.36 -10.82 -19.49
N PRO A 613 25.45 -11.39 -18.64
CA PRO A 613 24.01 -11.30 -18.84
C PRO A 613 23.45 -9.87 -18.80
N THR A 614 24.18 -8.93 -18.22
CA THR A 614 23.79 -7.52 -18.07
C THR A 614 24.72 -6.56 -18.84
N TYR A 615 25.43 -7.06 -19.84
CA TYR A 615 26.30 -6.28 -20.74
C TYR A 615 27.33 -5.41 -19.98
N GLY A 616 27.94 -5.95 -18.91
CA GLY A 616 28.97 -5.27 -18.12
C GLY A 616 28.45 -4.27 -17.08
N ILE A 617 27.14 -4.20 -16.86
CA ILE A 617 26.51 -3.29 -15.89
C ILE A 617 26.05 -4.09 -14.66
N ILE A 618 26.29 -3.58 -13.44
CA ILE A 618 25.69 -4.15 -12.24
C ILE A 618 24.21 -3.74 -12.19
N VAL A 619 23.32 -4.71 -12.27
CA VAL A 619 21.87 -4.56 -12.17
C VAL A 619 21.36 -5.19 -10.88
N TYR A 620 21.90 -6.34 -10.49
CA TYR A 620 21.42 -7.14 -9.37
C TYR A 620 22.39 -7.14 -8.18
N GLN A 621 21.83 -7.24 -6.97
CA GLN A 621 22.60 -7.37 -5.72
C GLN A 621 23.46 -8.64 -5.72
N GLU A 622 22.97 -9.71 -6.31
CA GLU A 622 23.62 -11.00 -6.44
C GLU A 622 24.92 -10.90 -7.28
N GLN A 623 24.97 -10.00 -8.24
CA GLN A 623 26.21 -9.74 -9.01
C GLN A 623 27.30 -9.11 -8.12
N VAL A 624 26.93 -8.20 -7.23
CA VAL A 624 27.85 -7.63 -6.23
C VAL A 624 28.39 -8.73 -5.30
N ILE A 625 27.49 -9.59 -4.78
CA ILE A 625 27.86 -10.71 -3.91
C ILE A 625 28.86 -11.64 -4.62
N ASN A 626 28.57 -12.03 -5.85
CA ASN A 626 29.42 -12.94 -6.62
C ASN A 626 30.79 -12.32 -7.00
N LEU A 627 30.81 -11.01 -7.33
CA LEU A 627 32.08 -10.30 -7.58
C LEU A 627 32.97 -10.28 -6.33
N VAL A 628 32.39 -9.86 -5.19
CA VAL A 628 33.13 -9.79 -3.92
C VAL A 628 33.62 -11.17 -3.50
N ARG A 629 32.79 -12.21 -3.64
CA ARG A 629 33.17 -13.59 -3.36
C ARG A 629 34.38 -14.06 -4.18
N ARG A 630 34.33 -13.88 -5.49
CA ARG A 630 35.38 -14.37 -6.38
C ARG A 630 36.68 -13.55 -6.29
N ILE A 631 36.60 -12.24 -6.12
CA ILE A 631 37.74 -11.35 -6.04
C ILE A 631 38.51 -11.53 -4.73
N ALA A 632 37.77 -11.61 -3.58
CA ALA A 632 38.40 -11.63 -2.27
C ALA A 632 38.24 -12.96 -1.49
N ASN A 633 37.76 -14.02 -2.14
CA ASN A 633 37.48 -15.33 -1.50
C ASN A 633 36.58 -15.22 -0.26
N PHE A 634 35.62 -14.33 -0.28
CA PHE A 634 34.63 -14.29 0.77
C PHE A 634 33.68 -15.48 0.66
N SER A 635 33.19 -15.98 1.80
CA SER A 635 32.00 -16.85 1.80
C SER A 635 30.78 -16.07 1.31
N LEU A 636 29.75 -16.76 0.86
CA LEU A 636 28.49 -16.10 0.44
C LEU A 636 27.88 -15.27 1.57
N ALA A 637 27.98 -15.75 2.82
CA ALA A 637 27.53 -15.05 4.01
C ALA A 637 28.27 -13.71 4.24
N GLU A 638 29.61 -13.75 4.17
CA GLU A 638 30.47 -12.55 4.30
C GLU A 638 30.20 -11.54 3.17
N ALA A 639 30.01 -12.04 1.95
CA ALA A 639 29.76 -11.19 0.78
C ALA A 639 28.39 -10.48 0.85
N ASP A 640 27.33 -11.13 1.34
CA ASP A 640 26.04 -10.45 1.58
C ASP A 640 26.15 -9.40 2.69
N MET A 641 26.90 -9.70 3.77
CA MET A 641 27.16 -8.71 4.82
C MET A 641 27.92 -7.49 4.27
N PHE A 642 28.96 -7.70 3.48
CA PHE A 642 29.73 -6.62 2.83
C PHE A 642 28.81 -5.72 1.98
N ARG A 643 27.99 -6.32 1.10
CA ARG A 643 27.00 -5.59 0.31
C ARG A 643 26.07 -4.73 1.15
N ARG A 644 25.55 -5.26 2.28
CA ARG A 644 24.65 -4.51 3.19
C ARG A 644 25.34 -3.34 3.89
N ILE A 645 26.60 -3.53 4.29
CA ILE A 645 27.39 -2.48 4.94
C ILE A 645 27.64 -1.34 3.97
N ILE A 646 27.99 -1.65 2.71
CA ILE A 646 28.12 -0.64 1.65
C ILE A 646 26.79 0.12 1.46
N SER A 647 25.68 -0.60 1.32
CA SER A 647 24.37 0.04 1.09
C SER A 647 23.89 0.91 2.27
N LYS A 648 24.26 0.56 3.51
CA LYS A 648 23.90 1.35 4.70
C LYS A 648 24.88 2.48 5.02
N LYS A 649 26.01 2.58 4.28
CA LYS A 649 27.07 3.60 4.45
C LYS A 649 27.54 3.75 5.91
N LYS A 650 27.62 2.63 6.64
CA LYS A 650 28.05 2.62 8.05
C LYS A 650 29.56 2.83 8.13
N GLY A 651 29.99 4.04 8.52
CA GLY A 651 31.36 4.55 8.48
C GLY A 651 32.47 3.57 8.90
N ASP A 652 32.59 3.27 10.19
CA ASP A 652 33.71 2.44 10.73
C ASP A 652 33.66 0.98 10.26
N GLU A 653 32.43 0.40 10.17
CA GLU A 653 32.24 -0.96 9.66
C GLU A 653 32.63 -1.06 8.17
N LEU A 654 32.28 -0.04 7.39
CA LEU A 654 32.58 0.03 5.97
C LEU A 654 34.11 0.01 5.72
N GLU A 655 34.88 0.79 6.48
CA GLU A 655 36.31 0.89 6.32
C GLU A 655 37.02 -0.43 6.70
N LYS A 656 36.58 -1.07 7.77
CA LYS A 656 37.04 -2.39 8.19
C LYS A 656 36.84 -3.46 7.11
N PHE A 657 35.65 -3.52 6.54
CA PHE A 657 35.33 -4.49 5.48
C PHE A 657 36.06 -4.16 4.18
N LYS A 658 36.21 -2.88 3.82
CA LYS A 658 37.05 -2.45 2.69
C LYS A 658 38.49 -2.96 2.82
N ASN A 659 39.09 -2.76 3.97
CA ASN A 659 40.47 -3.21 4.22
C ASN A 659 40.57 -4.74 4.11
N THR A 660 39.62 -5.49 4.66
CA THR A 660 39.58 -6.95 4.52
C THR A 660 39.46 -7.38 3.06
N PHE A 661 38.59 -6.70 2.29
CA PHE A 661 38.38 -6.97 0.87
C PHE A 661 39.70 -6.76 0.09
N PHE A 662 40.38 -5.62 0.31
CA PHE A 662 41.63 -5.31 -0.34
C PHE A 662 42.74 -6.31 0.05
N GLU A 663 42.89 -6.61 1.33
CA GLU A 663 43.91 -7.57 1.81
C GLU A 663 43.76 -8.96 1.16
N ARG A 664 42.53 -9.49 1.13
CA ARG A 664 42.26 -10.81 0.57
C ARG A 664 42.41 -10.81 -0.97
N ALA A 665 41.95 -9.74 -1.63
CA ALA A 665 42.04 -9.64 -3.08
C ALA A 665 43.50 -9.44 -3.59
N LEU A 666 44.35 -8.73 -2.85
CA LEU A 666 45.81 -8.64 -3.16
C LEU A 666 46.45 -10.02 -3.12
N LYS A 667 46.06 -10.88 -2.16
CA LYS A 667 46.55 -12.28 -2.08
C LYS A 667 46.06 -13.12 -3.26
N ASN A 668 44.96 -12.74 -3.91
CA ASN A 668 44.43 -13.41 -5.10
C ASN A 668 44.97 -12.85 -6.42
N GLY A 669 46.05 -12.03 -6.37
CA GLY A 669 46.77 -11.56 -7.55
C GLY A 669 46.14 -10.36 -8.26
N TYR A 670 45.36 -9.55 -7.56
CA TYR A 670 44.92 -8.23 -8.02
C TYR A 670 45.91 -7.15 -7.61
N THR A 671 46.06 -6.11 -8.41
CA THR A 671 46.84 -4.93 -8.08
C THR A 671 46.02 -3.91 -7.29
N GLN A 672 46.66 -3.06 -6.51
CA GLN A 672 45.97 -1.99 -5.75
C GLN A 672 45.11 -1.10 -6.64
N LYS A 673 45.62 -0.74 -7.82
CA LYS A 673 44.91 0.12 -8.79
C LYS A 673 43.64 -0.55 -9.37
N GLU A 674 43.73 -1.84 -9.70
CA GLU A 674 42.57 -2.61 -10.13
C GLU A 674 41.51 -2.65 -9.03
N LEU A 675 41.92 -2.91 -7.79
CA LEU A 675 41.03 -2.98 -6.66
C LEU A 675 40.32 -1.64 -6.34
N GLU A 676 41.00 -0.53 -6.46
CA GLU A 676 40.42 0.79 -6.30
C GLU A 676 39.30 1.04 -7.35
N ASN A 677 39.57 0.70 -8.59
CA ASN A 677 38.56 0.82 -9.67
C ASN A 677 37.36 -0.09 -9.44
N ILE A 678 37.60 -1.37 -9.12
CA ILE A 678 36.54 -2.36 -8.85
C ILE A 678 35.73 -1.96 -7.62
N TYR A 679 36.40 -1.56 -6.55
CA TYR A 679 35.73 -1.13 -5.33
C TYR A 679 34.82 0.10 -5.58
N ASN A 680 35.34 1.11 -6.27
CA ASN A 680 34.56 2.31 -6.60
C ASN A 680 33.36 1.99 -7.49
N PHE A 681 33.51 1.07 -8.44
CA PHE A 681 32.44 0.57 -9.27
C PHE A 681 31.38 -0.15 -8.41
N ILE A 682 31.76 -1.10 -7.56
CA ILE A 682 30.87 -1.79 -6.63
C ILE A 682 30.20 -0.78 -5.69
N TYR A 683 30.94 0.16 -5.11
CA TYR A 683 30.41 1.17 -4.20
C TYR A 683 29.35 2.05 -4.84
N THR A 684 29.55 2.44 -6.10
CA THR A 684 28.61 3.26 -6.85
C THR A 684 27.29 2.53 -7.12
N PHE A 685 27.34 1.23 -7.40
CA PHE A 685 26.19 0.43 -7.79
C PHE A 685 25.55 -0.37 -6.65
N ALA A 686 26.22 -0.54 -5.50
CA ALA A 686 25.72 -1.36 -4.39
C ALA A 686 24.41 -0.82 -3.78
N ASP A 687 24.21 0.51 -3.76
CA ASP A 687 22.97 1.15 -3.32
C ASP A 687 21.79 0.90 -4.28
N TYR A 688 22.08 0.65 -5.55
CA TYR A 688 21.09 0.59 -6.63
C TYR A 688 20.78 -0.82 -7.11
N GLY A 689 21.54 -1.82 -6.67
CA GLY A 689 21.31 -3.21 -7.06
C GLY A 689 19.91 -3.70 -6.68
N PHE A 690 19.24 -4.37 -7.62
CA PHE A 690 17.92 -4.95 -7.37
C PHE A 690 18.03 -6.39 -6.88
N ASN A 691 17.01 -6.88 -6.16
CA ASN A 691 16.94 -8.28 -5.78
C ASN A 691 16.54 -9.11 -7.02
N HIS A 692 17.44 -9.96 -7.50
CA HIS A 692 17.24 -10.76 -8.70
C HIS A 692 16.07 -11.74 -8.54
N SER A 693 16.00 -12.44 -7.41
CA SER A 693 14.91 -13.41 -7.15
C SER A 693 13.54 -12.76 -7.17
N HIS A 694 13.39 -11.56 -6.56
CA HIS A 694 12.15 -10.80 -6.61
C HIS A 694 11.80 -10.37 -8.05
N SER A 695 12.79 -9.90 -8.80
CA SER A 695 12.59 -9.42 -10.17
C SER A 695 12.13 -10.52 -11.12
N VAL A 696 12.74 -11.70 -11.04
CA VAL A 696 12.37 -12.86 -11.87
C VAL A 696 10.95 -13.32 -11.53
N ALA A 697 10.62 -13.44 -10.24
CA ALA A 697 9.29 -13.87 -9.81
C ALA A 697 8.18 -12.93 -10.34
N TYR A 698 8.40 -11.62 -10.24
CA TYR A 698 7.44 -10.63 -10.71
C TYR A 698 7.38 -10.54 -12.23
N SER A 699 8.48 -10.81 -12.93
CA SER A 699 8.50 -10.90 -14.39
C SER A 699 7.68 -12.08 -14.90
N LEU A 700 7.57 -13.16 -14.12
CA LEU A 700 6.70 -14.28 -14.47
C LEU A 700 5.21 -13.88 -14.44
N ILE A 701 4.78 -13.09 -13.44
CA ILE A 701 3.41 -12.53 -13.41
C ILE A 701 3.18 -11.64 -14.63
N SER A 702 4.14 -10.78 -14.96
CA SER A 702 4.06 -9.94 -16.17
C SER A 702 3.95 -10.77 -17.45
N TYR A 703 4.70 -11.86 -17.53
CA TYR A 703 4.64 -12.77 -18.67
C TYR A 703 3.29 -13.51 -18.76
N TRP A 704 2.73 -13.98 -17.64
CA TRP A 704 1.38 -14.58 -17.63
C TRP A 704 0.33 -13.62 -18.19
N LEU A 705 0.38 -12.36 -17.77
CA LEU A 705 -0.54 -11.32 -18.29
C LEU A 705 -0.30 -11.03 -19.78
N LEU A 706 0.95 -10.96 -20.24
CA LEU A 706 1.29 -10.80 -21.66
C LEU A 706 0.77 -11.96 -22.49
N TYR A 707 0.97 -13.20 -22.03
CA TYR A 707 0.48 -14.42 -22.66
C TYR A 707 -1.04 -14.41 -22.82
N LEU A 708 -1.75 -14.12 -21.72
CA LEU A 708 -3.21 -14.04 -21.73
C LEU A 708 -3.72 -12.93 -22.62
N LYS A 709 -3.08 -11.76 -22.61
CA LYS A 709 -3.44 -10.65 -23.50
C LYS A 709 -3.19 -10.96 -24.97
N HIS A 710 -2.09 -11.66 -25.30
CA HIS A 710 -1.76 -12.04 -26.65
C HIS A 710 -2.78 -13.04 -27.25
N TYR A 711 -3.03 -14.15 -26.52
CA TYR A 711 -3.85 -15.24 -27.02
C TYR A 711 -5.36 -15.05 -26.78
N TYR A 712 -5.75 -14.30 -25.77
CA TYR A 712 -7.14 -14.08 -25.34
C TYR A 712 -7.40 -12.59 -25.01
N PRO A 713 -7.12 -11.70 -25.99
CA PRO A 713 -7.21 -10.26 -25.75
C PRO A 713 -8.61 -9.81 -25.36
N LEU A 714 -9.65 -10.46 -25.84
CA LEU A 714 -11.05 -10.13 -25.57
C LEU A 714 -11.40 -10.38 -24.09
N GLU A 715 -11.11 -11.59 -23.60
CA GLU A 715 -11.34 -11.97 -22.21
C GLU A 715 -10.48 -11.14 -21.26
N PHE A 716 -9.24 -10.86 -21.67
CA PHE A 716 -8.33 -10.02 -20.90
C PHE A 716 -8.88 -8.61 -20.71
N MET A 717 -9.34 -7.96 -21.79
CA MET A 717 -9.86 -6.59 -21.74
C MET A 717 -11.18 -6.52 -21.00
N ILE A 718 -12.08 -7.50 -21.12
CA ILE A 718 -13.33 -7.57 -20.35
C ILE A 718 -13.03 -7.55 -18.84
N ILE A 719 -12.13 -8.40 -18.38
CA ILE A 719 -11.82 -8.50 -16.93
C ILE A 719 -11.10 -7.24 -16.45
N LEU A 720 -10.16 -6.72 -17.23
CA LEU A 720 -9.42 -5.50 -16.90
C LEU A 720 -10.35 -4.29 -16.73
N MET A 721 -11.30 -4.10 -17.64
CA MET A 721 -12.32 -3.06 -17.56
C MET A 721 -13.27 -3.30 -16.39
N THR A 722 -13.69 -4.54 -16.13
CA THR A 722 -14.56 -4.91 -15.02
C THR A 722 -13.93 -4.55 -13.66
N PHE A 723 -12.65 -4.83 -13.47
CA PHE A 723 -11.95 -4.47 -12.21
C PHE A 723 -11.64 -2.97 -12.07
N SER A 724 -11.84 -2.21 -13.13
CA SER A 724 -11.59 -0.76 -13.15
C SER A 724 -12.85 0.08 -13.37
N GLU A 725 -14.06 -0.48 -13.17
CA GLU A 725 -15.35 0.18 -13.44
C GLU A 725 -15.50 1.56 -12.79
N SER A 726 -14.88 1.78 -11.63
CA SER A 726 -14.94 3.06 -10.90
C SER A 726 -13.92 4.10 -11.41
N ASP A 727 -12.92 3.71 -12.21
CA ASP A 727 -11.84 4.58 -12.68
C ASP A 727 -12.01 4.91 -14.17
N LYS A 728 -12.66 6.03 -14.44
CA LYS A 728 -12.96 6.47 -15.81
C LYS A 728 -11.72 6.68 -16.67
N THR A 729 -10.62 7.18 -16.09
CA THR A 729 -9.38 7.43 -16.80
C THR A 729 -8.78 6.11 -17.30
N LYS A 730 -8.86 5.06 -16.48
CA LYS A 730 -8.44 3.73 -16.89
C LYS A 730 -9.37 3.14 -17.95
N ILE A 731 -10.69 3.28 -17.78
CA ILE A 731 -11.67 2.78 -18.74
C ILE A 731 -11.44 3.42 -20.12
N GLU A 732 -11.24 4.76 -20.20
CA GLU A 732 -10.89 5.44 -21.44
C GLU A 732 -9.66 4.81 -22.10
N ALA A 733 -8.56 4.65 -21.34
CA ALA A 733 -7.33 4.07 -21.86
C ALA A 733 -7.51 2.60 -22.32
N TYR A 734 -8.32 1.82 -21.59
CA TYR A 734 -8.58 0.42 -21.97
C TYR A 734 -9.45 0.30 -23.21
N ILE A 735 -10.41 1.19 -23.42
CA ILE A 735 -11.20 1.22 -24.64
C ILE A 735 -10.32 1.62 -25.83
N GLU A 736 -9.43 2.62 -25.69
CA GLU A 736 -8.43 2.96 -26.70
C GLU A 736 -7.55 1.74 -27.06
N GLU A 737 -7.12 0.97 -26.04
CA GLU A 737 -6.35 -0.26 -26.26
C GLU A 737 -7.18 -1.35 -26.97
N CYS A 738 -8.48 -1.48 -26.66
CA CYS A 738 -9.37 -2.40 -27.38
C CYS A 738 -9.39 -2.10 -28.89
N PHE A 739 -9.47 -0.82 -29.29
CA PHE A 739 -9.41 -0.44 -30.71
C PHE A 739 -8.06 -0.80 -31.35
N ARG A 740 -6.95 -0.55 -30.65
CA ARG A 740 -5.60 -0.98 -31.11
C ARG A 740 -5.50 -2.50 -31.31
N LEU A 741 -6.23 -3.26 -30.50
CA LEU A 741 -6.32 -4.72 -30.58
C LEU A 741 -7.43 -5.20 -31.55
N LYS A 742 -8.10 -4.29 -32.29
CA LYS A 742 -9.23 -4.55 -33.18
C LYS A 742 -10.44 -5.20 -32.49
N ILE A 743 -10.66 -4.84 -31.25
CA ILE A 743 -11.81 -5.25 -30.43
C ILE A 743 -12.83 -4.12 -30.42
N ASN A 744 -14.05 -4.38 -30.82
CA ASN A 744 -15.13 -3.42 -30.77
C ASN A 744 -15.68 -3.29 -29.33
N VAL A 745 -15.98 -2.05 -28.91
CA VAL A 745 -16.66 -1.77 -27.65
C VAL A 745 -17.96 -1.06 -27.96
N GLN A 746 -19.07 -1.58 -27.45
CA GLN A 746 -20.43 -1.04 -27.67
C GLN A 746 -20.93 -0.34 -26.41
N LYS A 747 -21.65 0.79 -26.61
CA LYS A 747 -22.37 1.51 -25.55
C LYS A 747 -23.30 0.59 -24.73
N PRO A 748 -23.63 0.96 -23.48
CA PRO A 748 -24.59 0.19 -22.70
C PRO A 748 -25.97 0.20 -23.38
N ASP A 749 -26.67 -0.92 -23.28
CA ASP A 749 -28.03 -1.07 -23.78
C ASP A 749 -28.92 -1.73 -22.72
N ILE A 750 -30.10 -1.17 -22.49
CA ILE A 750 -31.00 -1.60 -21.44
C ILE A 750 -31.47 -3.06 -21.58
N ASN A 751 -31.52 -3.55 -22.82
CA ASN A 751 -32.02 -4.87 -23.15
C ASN A 751 -30.96 -5.98 -23.14
N ILE A 752 -29.68 -5.62 -23.26
CA ILE A 752 -28.62 -6.62 -23.40
C ILE A 752 -27.46 -6.47 -22.40
N SER A 753 -27.21 -5.24 -21.88
CA SER A 753 -26.12 -5.04 -20.93
C SER A 753 -26.34 -5.81 -19.63
N ASN A 754 -25.26 -6.40 -19.14
CA ASN A 754 -25.19 -7.00 -17.81
C ASN A 754 -24.67 -5.99 -16.77
N LYS A 755 -24.46 -6.47 -15.53
CA LYS A 755 -23.93 -5.66 -14.44
C LYS A 755 -22.57 -5.06 -14.80
N SER A 756 -21.63 -5.91 -15.25
CA SER A 756 -20.27 -5.56 -15.63
C SER A 756 -20.05 -5.70 -17.14
N PHE A 757 -18.88 -5.31 -17.62
CA PHE A 757 -18.50 -5.55 -19.02
C PHE A 757 -18.64 -7.02 -19.39
N GLY A 758 -19.05 -7.30 -20.61
CA GLY A 758 -19.27 -8.67 -21.06
C GLY A 758 -19.10 -8.86 -22.54
N LEU A 759 -18.99 -10.11 -22.96
CA LEU A 759 -18.93 -10.48 -24.37
C LEU A 759 -20.29 -10.29 -25.03
N TYR A 760 -20.31 -9.55 -26.14
CA TYR A 760 -21.46 -9.41 -27.03
C TYR A 760 -21.03 -9.72 -28.46
N LYS A 761 -21.62 -10.77 -29.05
CA LYS A 761 -21.14 -11.33 -30.32
C LYS A 761 -19.66 -11.78 -30.24
N LYS A 762 -19.10 -12.30 -31.34
CA LYS A 762 -17.78 -12.96 -31.29
C LYS A 762 -16.58 -12.04 -30.98
N SER A 763 -16.71 -10.71 -31.13
CA SER A 763 -15.56 -9.79 -31.04
C SER A 763 -15.91 -8.41 -30.48
N THR A 764 -17.03 -8.30 -29.75
CA THR A 764 -17.50 -7.02 -29.23
C THR A 764 -17.66 -7.09 -27.72
N ILE A 765 -17.11 -6.13 -27.00
CA ILE A 765 -17.32 -5.93 -25.58
C ILE A 765 -18.53 -5.02 -25.40
N LEU A 766 -19.47 -5.43 -24.59
CA LEU A 766 -20.62 -4.63 -24.20
C LEU A 766 -20.36 -3.92 -22.88
N PHE A 767 -20.66 -2.63 -22.82
CA PHE A 767 -20.51 -1.80 -21.62
C PHE A 767 -21.44 -2.26 -20.50
N GLY A 768 -20.93 -2.38 -19.29
CA GLY A 768 -21.71 -2.78 -18.13
C GLY A 768 -22.54 -1.64 -17.55
N LEU A 769 -23.71 -1.94 -16.98
CA LEU A 769 -24.57 -0.93 -16.35
C LEU A 769 -23.91 -0.28 -15.11
N ASN A 770 -23.09 -1.02 -14.35
CA ASN A 770 -22.34 -0.50 -13.21
C ASN A 770 -21.31 0.57 -13.55
N SER A 771 -20.83 0.56 -14.79
CA SER A 771 -19.79 1.48 -15.24
C SER A 771 -20.34 2.84 -15.60
N ILE A 772 -21.68 3.01 -15.62
CA ILE A 772 -22.35 4.29 -15.81
C ILE A 772 -22.28 5.07 -14.50
N LYS A 773 -21.76 6.29 -14.52
CA LYS A 773 -21.68 7.17 -13.35
C LYS A 773 -23.07 7.41 -12.74
N GLY A 774 -23.21 7.10 -11.46
CA GLY A 774 -24.49 7.24 -10.74
C GLY A 774 -25.34 5.99 -10.73
N ILE A 775 -24.96 4.92 -11.44
CA ILE A 775 -25.65 3.63 -11.40
C ILE A 775 -24.85 2.66 -10.51
N GLY A 776 -25.38 2.32 -9.35
CA GLY A 776 -24.75 1.41 -8.40
C GLY A 776 -25.06 -0.07 -8.68
N ALA A 777 -24.32 -0.95 -8.01
CA ALA A 777 -24.42 -2.41 -8.16
C ALA A 777 -25.84 -2.96 -7.89
N GLU A 778 -26.51 -2.45 -6.87
CA GLU A 778 -27.88 -2.86 -6.53
C GLU A 778 -28.88 -2.39 -7.58
N THR A 779 -28.75 -1.18 -8.11
CA THR A 779 -29.59 -0.65 -9.18
C THR A 779 -29.43 -1.47 -10.45
N SER A 780 -28.21 -1.76 -10.87
CA SER A 780 -27.92 -2.60 -12.06
C SER A 780 -28.51 -3.99 -11.90
N LYS A 781 -28.31 -4.62 -10.74
CA LYS A 781 -28.87 -5.93 -10.41
C LYS A 781 -30.39 -5.92 -10.54
N LYS A 782 -31.03 -4.91 -9.97
CA LYS A 782 -32.49 -4.75 -10.00
C LYS A 782 -33.01 -4.57 -11.43
N ILE A 783 -32.35 -3.76 -12.27
CA ILE A 783 -32.72 -3.60 -13.69
C ILE A 783 -32.68 -4.93 -14.42
N ILE A 784 -31.61 -5.73 -14.21
CA ILE A 784 -31.43 -7.04 -14.85
C ILE A 784 -32.50 -8.03 -14.35
N GLU A 785 -32.82 -8.03 -13.06
CA GLU A 785 -33.88 -8.88 -12.49
C GLU A 785 -35.25 -8.55 -13.06
N ILE A 786 -35.59 -7.26 -13.18
CA ILE A 786 -36.85 -6.82 -13.79
C ILE A 786 -36.92 -7.32 -15.23
N ARG A 787 -35.85 -7.07 -16.03
CA ARG A 787 -35.77 -7.52 -17.41
C ARG A 787 -35.92 -9.04 -17.54
N SER A 788 -35.26 -9.82 -16.65
CA SER A 788 -35.27 -11.28 -16.70
C SER A 788 -36.66 -11.90 -16.42
N LYS A 789 -37.55 -11.19 -15.70
CA LYS A 789 -38.91 -11.59 -15.39
C LYS A 789 -39.90 -11.37 -16.53
N LEU A 790 -39.54 -10.54 -17.52
CA LEU A 790 -40.38 -10.34 -18.69
C LEU A 790 -40.42 -11.61 -19.56
N LYS A 791 -41.58 -11.86 -20.19
CA LYS A 791 -41.81 -13.03 -21.09
C LYS A 791 -40.79 -13.09 -22.21
N THR A 792 -40.44 -11.96 -22.81
CA THR A 792 -39.46 -11.81 -23.89
C THR A 792 -38.01 -11.69 -23.35
N LYS A 793 -37.83 -11.53 -22.04
CA LYS A 793 -36.57 -11.14 -21.41
C LYS A 793 -35.96 -9.84 -21.97
N LYS A 794 -36.82 -8.99 -22.60
CA LYS A 794 -36.47 -7.69 -23.17
C LYS A 794 -37.66 -6.74 -23.02
N PHE A 795 -37.36 -5.47 -22.87
CA PHE A 795 -38.36 -4.41 -22.97
C PHE A 795 -38.73 -4.22 -24.45
N THR A 796 -40.01 -4.07 -24.77
CA THR A 796 -40.49 -3.95 -26.15
C THR A 796 -40.19 -2.57 -26.76
N ASP A 797 -40.35 -1.53 -25.95
CA ASP A 797 -40.15 -0.13 -26.32
C ASP A 797 -39.76 0.69 -25.08
N PHE A 798 -39.56 2.00 -25.26
CA PHE A 798 -39.22 2.92 -24.19
C PHE A 798 -40.27 3.03 -23.09
N CYS A 799 -41.58 3.09 -23.48
CA CYS A 799 -42.69 3.18 -22.52
C CYS A 799 -42.78 1.92 -21.66
N ASP A 800 -42.63 0.74 -22.27
CA ASP A 800 -42.58 -0.53 -21.53
C ASP A 800 -41.40 -0.62 -20.58
N ALA A 801 -40.23 -0.14 -21.01
CA ALA A 801 -39.04 -0.08 -20.16
C ALA A 801 -39.26 0.84 -18.96
N VAL A 802 -39.67 2.09 -19.16
CA VAL A 802 -39.92 3.06 -18.09
C VAL A 802 -40.99 2.58 -17.14
N LYS A 803 -42.12 2.03 -17.69
CA LYS A 803 -43.23 1.45 -16.92
C LYS A 803 -42.73 0.38 -15.94
N ASN A 804 -42.03 -0.64 -16.45
CA ASN A 804 -41.56 -1.75 -15.61
C ASN A 804 -40.51 -1.31 -14.62
N LEU A 805 -39.59 -0.42 -15.01
CA LEU A 805 -38.52 0.08 -14.13
C LEU A 805 -39.07 0.97 -13.01
N SER A 806 -39.97 1.94 -13.32
CA SER A 806 -40.57 2.84 -12.34
C SER A 806 -41.51 2.13 -11.39
N PHE A 807 -42.37 1.22 -11.88
CA PHE A 807 -43.24 0.38 -11.04
C PHE A 807 -42.43 -0.42 -10.01
N ASN A 808 -41.26 -0.87 -10.37
CA ASN A 808 -40.33 -1.55 -9.46
C ASN A 808 -39.38 -0.57 -8.70
N LYS A 809 -39.78 0.70 -8.54
CA LYS A 809 -39.09 1.72 -7.72
C LYS A 809 -37.69 2.08 -8.20
N ILE A 810 -37.43 2.08 -9.51
CA ILE A 810 -36.29 2.77 -10.09
C ILE A 810 -36.70 4.25 -10.26
N GLY A 811 -35.99 5.14 -9.57
CA GLY A 811 -36.36 6.56 -9.48
C GLY A 811 -36.11 7.34 -10.78
N GLN A 812 -36.80 8.48 -10.94
CA GLN A 812 -36.67 9.37 -12.10
C GLN A 812 -35.22 9.75 -12.42
N ALA A 813 -34.45 10.21 -11.43
CA ALA A 813 -33.05 10.60 -11.63
C ALA A 813 -32.17 9.47 -12.21
N THR A 814 -32.45 8.22 -11.84
CA THR A 814 -31.79 7.04 -12.39
C THR A 814 -32.18 6.83 -13.86
N LEU A 815 -33.46 6.96 -14.18
CA LEU A 815 -33.97 6.83 -15.55
C LEU A 815 -33.39 7.94 -16.45
N GLU A 816 -33.34 9.18 -15.99
CA GLU A 816 -32.68 10.29 -16.69
C GLU A 816 -31.18 9.99 -16.94
N THR A 817 -30.48 9.46 -15.94
CA THR A 817 -29.09 9.05 -16.09
C THR A 817 -28.91 7.98 -17.17
N LEU A 818 -29.78 6.99 -17.22
CA LEU A 818 -29.79 5.93 -18.23
C LEU A 818 -30.09 6.51 -19.63
N ILE A 819 -31.02 7.47 -19.77
CA ILE A 819 -31.31 8.15 -21.02
C ILE A 819 -30.09 8.92 -21.50
N TYR A 820 -29.47 9.74 -20.63
CA TYR A 820 -28.26 10.49 -20.98
C TYR A 820 -27.09 9.60 -21.39
N ALA A 821 -26.93 8.44 -20.72
CA ALA A 821 -25.90 7.44 -21.03
C ALA A 821 -26.15 6.67 -22.35
N GLY A 822 -27.30 6.89 -23.01
CA GLY A 822 -27.64 6.24 -24.26
C GLY A 822 -28.11 4.78 -24.15
N THR A 823 -28.51 4.32 -22.94
CA THR A 823 -28.92 2.93 -22.74
C THR A 823 -30.20 2.57 -23.48
N PHE A 824 -31.00 3.55 -23.89
CA PHE A 824 -32.25 3.39 -24.63
C PHE A 824 -32.13 3.70 -26.13
N ASP A 825 -30.89 3.97 -26.62
CA ASP A 825 -30.68 4.35 -28.04
C ASP A 825 -31.17 3.28 -29.03
N SER A 826 -31.23 2.00 -28.62
CA SER A 826 -31.77 0.90 -29.40
C SER A 826 -33.25 1.01 -29.74
N PHE A 827 -34.01 1.89 -29.07
CA PHE A 827 -35.41 2.18 -29.39
C PHE A 827 -35.57 3.24 -30.49
N ASN A 828 -34.46 3.82 -30.99
CA ASN A 828 -34.44 4.82 -32.08
C ASN A 828 -35.26 6.08 -31.79
N LEU A 829 -35.31 6.53 -30.49
CA LEU A 829 -35.92 7.76 -30.04
C LEU A 829 -34.87 8.80 -29.70
N SER A 830 -35.18 10.10 -29.90
CA SER A 830 -34.29 11.18 -29.48
C SER A 830 -34.23 11.29 -27.94
N LYS A 831 -33.10 11.68 -27.39
CA LYS A 831 -32.93 11.88 -25.95
C LYS A 831 -33.91 12.93 -25.40
N LYS A 832 -34.14 14.00 -26.17
CA LYS A 832 -35.14 15.04 -25.87
C LYS A 832 -36.54 14.45 -25.74
N TYR A 833 -36.95 13.64 -26.73
CA TYR A 833 -38.27 12.98 -26.68
C TYR A 833 -38.43 12.10 -25.43
N MET A 834 -37.41 11.29 -25.15
CA MET A 834 -37.45 10.41 -23.98
C MET A 834 -37.52 11.19 -22.65
N LEU A 835 -36.77 12.28 -22.51
CA LEU A 835 -36.79 13.13 -21.30
C LEU A 835 -38.10 13.89 -21.11
N GLU A 836 -38.68 14.47 -22.17
CA GLU A 836 -39.89 15.26 -22.09
C GLU A 836 -41.11 14.39 -21.76
N ASN A 837 -41.12 13.12 -22.14
CA ASN A 837 -42.19 12.18 -21.89
C ASN A 837 -41.98 11.31 -20.64
N LEU A 838 -40.79 11.36 -20.01
CA LEU A 838 -40.42 10.48 -18.92
C LEU A 838 -41.37 10.60 -17.72
N VAL A 839 -41.67 11.83 -17.29
CA VAL A 839 -42.49 12.09 -16.09
C VAL A 839 -43.91 11.61 -16.29
N ASP A 840 -44.49 11.82 -17.48
CA ASP A 840 -45.85 11.39 -17.78
C ASP A 840 -45.97 9.86 -17.79
N ILE A 841 -44.98 9.14 -18.31
CA ILE A 841 -44.90 7.68 -18.26
C ILE A 841 -44.76 7.19 -16.80
N ILE A 842 -43.88 7.81 -16.01
CA ILE A 842 -43.69 7.44 -14.59
C ILE A 842 -44.97 7.60 -13.81
N ASN A 843 -45.67 8.74 -13.94
CA ASN A 843 -46.89 9.02 -13.22
C ASN A 843 -47.99 8.02 -13.59
N THR A 844 -48.15 7.71 -14.88
CA THR A 844 -49.11 6.73 -15.38
C THR A 844 -48.75 5.30 -14.92
N SER A 845 -47.48 5.01 -14.67
CA SER A 845 -47.01 3.69 -14.22
C SER A 845 -47.22 3.42 -12.73
N GLN A 846 -47.67 4.38 -11.94
CA GLN A 846 -47.93 4.18 -10.50
C GLN A 846 -49.13 3.25 -10.23
N ASN A 847 -50.08 3.21 -11.15
CA ASN A 847 -51.26 2.36 -11.05
C ASN A 847 -51.42 1.54 -12.34
N LEU A 848 -51.14 0.24 -12.26
CA LEU A 848 -51.30 -0.70 -13.38
C LEU A 848 -52.47 -1.63 -13.12
N LYS A 849 -53.05 -2.21 -14.20
CA LYS A 849 -54.02 -3.30 -14.12
C LYS A 849 -53.35 -4.58 -13.61
N GLU A 850 -54.17 -5.58 -13.23
CA GLU A 850 -53.63 -6.88 -12.75
C GLU A 850 -52.75 -7.58 -13.78
N ASP A 851 -52.98 -7.36 -15.07
CA ASP A 851 -52.17 -7.89 -16.17
C ASP A 851 -50.89 -7.09 -16.43
N GLY A 852 -50.60 -6.04 -15.65
CA GLY A 852 -49.44 -5.16 -15.80
C GLY A 852 -49.54 -4.14 -16.95
N SER A 853 -50.71 -3.99 -17.57
CA SER A 853 -50.95 -2.91 -18.56
C SER A 853 -51.35 -1.59 -17.88
N PHE A 854 -51.16 -0.48 -18.58
CA PHE A 854 -51.61 0.82 -18.08
C PHE A 854 -53.14 0.85 -17.85
N ILE A 855 -53.62 1.49 -16.78
CA ILE A 855 -55.05 1.80 -16.59
C ILE A 855 -55.44 2.91 -17.58
N PHE A 856 -54.61 3.91 -17.73
CA PHE A 856 -54.73 4.99 -18.72
C PHE A 856 -53.42 5.08 -19.49
N GLU A 857 -53.47 5.17 -20.81
CA GLU A 857 -52.28 5.33 -21.63
C GLU A 857 -51.58 6.68 -21.34
N PRO A 858 -50.26 6.73 -21.24
CA PRO A 858 -49.51 7.99 -21.02
C PRO A 858 -49.75 8.95 -22.21
N ARG A 859 -49.97 10.23 -21.89
CA ARG A 859 -50.12 11.27 -22.91
C ARG A 859 -48.73 11.68 -23.42
N LEU A 860 -48.29 11.05 -24.51
CA LEU A 860 -46.98 11.34 -25.10
C LEU A 860 -47.07 12.64 -25.92
N LYS A 861 -46.07 13.53 -25.70
CA LYS A 861 -45.93 14.81 -26.40
C LYS A 861 -45.16 14.59 -27.70
N GLU A 862 -45.59 15.26 -28.77
CA GLU A 862 -44.75 15.43 -29.95
C GLU A 862 -43.62 16.39 -29.61
N VAL A 863 -42.38 16.02 -29.91
CA VAL A 863 -41.21 16.80 -29.58
C VAL A 863 -40.53 17.23 -30.86
N GLN A 864 -40.15 18.50 -30.94
CA GLN A 864 -39.40 19.04 -32.08
C GLN A 864 -37.99 18.38 -32.15
N LYS A 865 -37.43 18.34 -33.34
CA LYS A 865 -36.05 17.84 -33.55
C LYS A 865 -35.08 18.57 -32.66
N GLU A 866 -34.10 17.86 -32.15
CA GLU A 866 -33.03 18.38 -31.33
C GLU A 866 -32.21 19.44 -32.10
N THR A 867 -31.94 20.56 -31.44
CA THR A 867 -31.05 21.61 -31.96
C THR A 867 -29.60 21.16 -31.87
N THR A 868 -28.71 21.83 -32.60
CA THR A 868 -27.26 21.54 -32.54
C THR A 868 -26.68 21.68 -31.12
N GLU A 869 -27.15 22.69 -30.37
CA GLU A 869 -26.75 22.93 -28.97
C GLU A 869 -27.23 21.82 -28.04
N GLU A 870 -28.45 21.31 -28.23
CA GLU A 870 -29.01 20.20 -27.46
C GLU A 870 -28.25 18.90 -27.76
N ILE A 871 -27.93 18.63 -29.02
CA ILE A 871 -27.14 17.46 -29.42
C ILE A 871 -25.76 17.51 -28.75
N GLU A 872 -25.09 18.68 -28.76
CA GLU A 872 -23.80 18.85 -28.08
C GLU A 872 -23.91 18.70 -26.57
N PHE A 873 -24.97 19.25 -25.97
CA PHE A 873 -25.24 19.06 -24.55
C PHE A 873 -25.42 17.58 -24.18
N PHE A 874 -26.21 16.82 -24.94
CA PHE A 874 -26.41 15.39 -24.70
C PHE A 874 -25.14 14.58 -24.92
N LYS A 875 -24.32 14.92 -25.91
CA LYS A 875 -23.02 14.33 -26.15
C LYS A 875 -22.09 14.54 -24.97
N ASN A 876 -22.00 15.77 -24.46
CA ASN A 876 -21.16 16.10 -23.31
C ASN A 876 -21.62 15.37 -22.02
N LYS A 877 -22.94 15.23 -21.82
CA LYS A 877 -23.50 14.45 -20.72
C LYS A 877 -23.18 12.96 -20.85
N GLU A 878 -23.29 12.38 -22.04
CA GLU A 878 -22.93 10.99 -22.32
C GLU A 878 -21.45 10.73 -22.00
N ILE A 879 -20.55 11.61 -22.44
CA ILE A 879 -19.12 11.56 -22.13
C ILE A 879 -18.86 11.66 -20.61
N ASP A 880 -19.56 12.58 -19.90
CA ASP A 880 -19.40 12.65 -18.44
C ASP A 880 -19.87 11.39 -17.72
N LEU A 881 -20.89 10.70 -18.23
CA LEU A 881 -21.42 9.48 -17.62
C LEU A 881 -20.62 8.23 -17.96
N LEU A 882 -20.18 8.08 -19.20
CA LEU A 882 -19.47 6.89 -19.68
C LEU A 882 -17.94 7.04 -19.59
N GLY A 883 -17.43 8.28 -19.52
CA GLY A 883 -16.00 8.57 -19.47
C GLY A 883 -15.31 8.59 -20.82
N ILE A 884 -16.05 8.45 -21.93
CA ILE A 884 -15.48 8.36 -23.28
C ILE A 884 -16.44 8.90 -24.34
N ASP A 885 -15.90 9.47 -25.43
CA ASP A 885 -16.63 9.86 -26.63
C ASP A 885 -16.60 8.72 -27.67
N PHE A 886 -17.66 7.91 -27.69
CA PHE A 886 -17.79 6.80 -28.63
C PHE A 886 -17.88 7.24 -30.11
N ASN A 887 -18.28 8.49 -30.37
CA ASN A 887 -18.38 9.00 -31.75
C ASN A 887 -16.99 9.37 -32.30
N ASN A 888 -16.16 10.04 -31.49
CA ASN A 888 -14.79 10.37 -31.88
C ASN A 888 -13.90 9.14 -32.08
N ILE A 889 -14.18 8.03 -31.40
CA ILE A 889 -13.39 6.80 -31.58
C ILE A 889 -13.69 6.15 -32.94
N LYS A 890 -14.96 6.18 -33.41
CA LYS A 890 -15.32 5.65 -34.73
C LYS A 890 -14.77 6.49 -35.88
N GLU A 891 -14.61 7.80 -35.70
CA GLU A 891 -13.97 8.68 -36.65
C GLU A 891 -12.44 8.52 -36.69
N ASN A 892 -11.86 7.89 -35.66
CA ASN A 892 -10.42 7.65 -35.55
C ASN A 892 -9.98 6.23 -35.99
N GLU A 893 -10.72 5.51 -36.86
CA GLU A 893 -10.09 4.55 -37.75
C GLU A 893 -9.24 5.38 -38.76
N ILE A 894 -8.14 5.89 -38.22
CA ILE A 894 -7.18 6.65 -39.01
C ILE A 894 -6.48 5.65 -39.90
N ASP A 895 -6.80 5.71 -41.18
CA ASP A 895 -6.02 5.02 -42.20
C ASP A 895 -4.60 5.63 -42.20
N LEU A 896 -3.67 4.94 -41.52
CA LEU A 896 -2.28 5.39 -41.45
C LEU A 896 -1.64 5.54 -42.87
N GLU A 897 -2.14 4.79 -43.87
CA GLU A 897 -1.76 4.94 -45.24
C GLU A 897 -2.32 6.22 -45.88
N GLU A 898 -3.57 6.60 -45.57
CA GLU A 898 -4.17 7.85 -46.02
C GLU A 898 -3.44 9.07 -45.46
N ILE A 899 -3.08 9.03 -44.14
CA ILE A 899 -2.27 10.08 -43.51
C ILE A 899 -0.88 10.15 -44.10
N ALA A 900 -0.21 9.02 -44.26
CA ALA A 900 1.12 8.98 -44.87
C ALA A 900 1.11 9.57 -46.29
N ASN A 901 0.06 9.26 -47.04
CA ASN A 901 -0.11 9.81 -48.39
C ASN A 901 -0.46 11.31 -48.39
N LYS A 902 -1.36 11.76 -47.54
CA LYS A 902 -1.80 13.16 -47.40
C LYS A 902 -0.68 14.11 -46.98
N TYR A 903 0.23 13.63 -46.13
CA TYR A 903 1.32 14.42 -45.57
C TYR A 903 2.73 13.94 -45.97
N ALA A 904 2.83 13.22 -47.11
CA ALA A 904 4.08 12.65 -47.63
C ALA A 904 5.23 13.67 -47.82
N GLY A 905 4.89 14.98 -47.94
CA GLY A 905 5.87 16.06 -48.05
C GLY A 905 6.53 16.51 -46.74
N TYR A 906 6.09 15.99 -45.61
CA TYR A 906 6.60 16.37 -44.30
C TYR A 906 7.27 15.18 -43.61
N ASN A 907 8.44 15.40 -43.01
CA ASN A 907 9.11 14.36 -42.20
C ASN A 907 8.50 14.31 -40.78
N ILE A 908 7.26 13.84 -40.69
CA ILE A 908 6.43 13.89 -39.50
C ILE A 908 6.69 12.67 -38.66
N LYS A 909 6.88 12.88 -37.32
CA LYS A 909 7.04 11.82 -36.31
C LYS A 909 5.94 11.90 -35.27
N SER A 910 5.62 10.77 -34.66
CA SER A 910 4.75 10.75 -33.51
C SER A 910 5.41 11.47 -32.33
N ILE A 911 4.62 12.20 -31.54
CA ILE A 911 5.10 12.84 -30.29
C ILE A 911 5.57 11.83 -29.23
N ASN A 912 5.21 10.56 -29.40
CA ASN A 912 5.62 9.46 -28.52
C ASN A 912 6.82 8.65 -29.07
N ASP A 913 7.34 8.98 -30.25
CA ASP A 913 8.52 8.29 -30.78
C ASP A 913 9.76 8.66 -29.95
N PRO A 914 10.50 7.66 -29.43
CA PRO A 914 11.71 7.91 -28.67
C PRO A 914 12.84 8.37 -29.60
N LEU A 915 13.00 9.66 -29.74
CA LEU A 915 14.16 10.22 -30.46
C LEU A 915 15.32 10.42 -29.49
N ASN A 916 16.53 10.09 -29.92
CA ASN A 916 17.74 10.61 -29.32
C ASN A 916 17.71 12.14 -29.38
N ASN A 917 18.18 12.82 -28.30
CA ASN A 917 18.17 14.28 -28.16
C ASN A 917 18.24 15.02 -29.50
N GLY A 918 17.17 15.74 -29.86
CA GLY A 918 17.07 16.43 -31.15
C GLY A 918 15.74 17.11 -31.39
N PHE A 919 15.59 17.66 -32.57
CA PHE A 919 14.36 18.33 -33.02
C PHE A 919 13.59 17.40 -33.95
N PHE A 920 12.26 17.41 -33.84
CA PHE A 920 11.36 16.70 -34.75
C PHE A 920 10.07 17.50 -34.97
N GLU A 921 9.38 17.19 -36.04
CA GLU A 921 8.11 17.81 -36.41
C GLU A 921 6.97 16.81 -36.23
N SER A 922 5.84 17.31 -35.74
CA SER A 922 4.59 16.55 -35.71
C SER A 922 3.42 17.45 -36.07
N ILE A 923 2.39 16.85 -36.66
CA ILE A 923 1.11 17.54 -36.89
C ILE A 923 0.20 17.20 -35.72
N VAL A 924 -0.32 18.25 -35.09
CA VAL A 924 -1.13 18.11 -33.84
C VAL A 924 -2.36 18.98 -33.90
N THR A 925 -3.40 18.57 -33.17
CA THR A 925 -4.52 19.40 -32.74
C THR A 925 -4.29 19.83 -31.29
N ILE A 926 -4.49 21.09 -30.98
CA ILE A 926 -4.31 21.64 -29.65
C ILE A 926 -5.65 21.71 -28.94
N ASN A 927 -5.83 20.91 -27.89
CA ASN A 927 -7.10 20.84 -27.15
C ASN A 927 -7.25 21.98 -26.12
N SER A 928 -6.15 22.38 -25.49
CA SER A 928 -6.16 23.51 -24.56
C SER A 928 -4.77 24.08 -24.32
N VAL A 929 -4.72 25.39 -24.04
CA VAL A 929 -3.51 26.12 -23.68
C VAL A 929 -3.72 26.79 -22.32
N LYS A 930 -2.76 26.64 -21.43
CA LYS A 930 -2.73 27.34 -20.13
C LYS A 930 -1.41 28.10 -19.98
N LEU A 931 -1.47 29.40 -20.02
CA LEU A 931 -0.32 30.28 -19.71
C LEU A 931 -0.10 30.33 -18.20
N THR A 932 1.15 30.20 -17.79
CA THR A 932 1.54 30.18 -16.36
C THR A 932 3.01 30.57 -16.21
N LYS A 933 3.49 30.64 -14.98
CA LYS A 933 4.91 30.88 -14.67
C LYS A 933 5.58 29.63 -14.12
N SER A 934 6.81 29.39 -14.51
CA SER A 934 7.65 28.33 -13.95
C SER A 934 8.01 28.63 -12.48
N LYS A 935 8.52 27.62 -11.77
CA LYS A 935 9.04 27.82 -10.40
C LYS A 935 10.14 28.90 -10.28
N LYS A 936 10.79 29.24 -11.40
CA LYS A 936 11.83 30.28 -11.48
C LYS A 936 11.30 31.64 -11.97
N GLY A 937 9.98 31.80 -12.10
CA GLY A 937 9.33 33.04 -12.51
C GLY A 937 9.29 33.25 -14.03
N THR A 938 9.80 32.36 -14.84
CA THR A 938 9.77 32.45 -16.32
C THR A 938 8.39 32.12 -16.86
N ASP A 939 7.88 32.92 -17.80
CA ASP A 939 6.60 32.65 -18.45
C ASP A 939 6.68 31.36 -19.28
N MET A 940 5.63 30.55 -19.23
CA MET A 940 5.53 29.26 -19.92
C MET A 940 4.09 28.93 -20.27
N ALA A 941 3.91 28.14 -21.32
CA ALA A 941 2.64 27.53 -21.67
C ALA A 941 2.64 26.03 -21.31
N ILE A 942 1.52 25.56 -20.81
CA ILE A 942 1.18 24.15 -20.73
C ILE A 942 0.13 23.88 -21.79
N VAL A 943 0.45 23.02 -22.74
CA VAL A 943 -0.39 22.74 -23.91
C VAL A 943 -0.80 21.26 -23.88
N ASN A 944 -2.10 21.00 -23.89
CA ASN A 944 -2.65 19.68 -24.13
C ASN A 944 -2.93 19.53 -25.62
N LEU A 945 -2.35 18.54 -26.24
CA LEU A 945 -2.43 18.33 -27.69
C LEU A 945 -2.55 16.84 -28.03
N VAL A 946 -3.02 16.57 -29.25
CA VAL A 946 -3.13 15.23 -29.82
C VAL A 946 -2.46 15.25 -31.20
N ASP A 947 -1.56 14.30 -31.48
CA ASP A 947 -0.96 14.17 -32.80
C ASP A 947 -1.87 13.43 -33.78
N ILE A 948 -1.51 13.44 -35.04
CA ILE A 948 -2.27 12.75 -36.10
C ILE A 948 -2.27 11.22 -35.94
N TYR A 949 -1.43 10.68 -35.07
CA TYR A 949 -1.39 9.27 -34.68
C TYR A 949 -2.22 8.99 -33.39
N ASN A 950 -3.06 9.98 -33.02
CA ASN A 950 -3.92 9.96 -31.81
C ASN A 950 -3.16 9.85 -30.46
N ASN A 951 -1.89 10.22 -30.43
CA ASN A 951 -1.14 10.27 -29.17
C ASN A 951 -1.43 11.57 -28.44
N LYS A 952 -2.03 11.49 -27.27
CA LYS A 952 -2.28 12.63 -26.38
C LYS A 952 -1.03 12.98 -25.58
N ALA A 953 -0.67 14.25 -25.52
CA ALA A 953 0.44 14.72 -24.72
C ALA A 953 0.11 16.04 -24.02
N ARG A 954 0.72 16.22 -22.84
CA ARG A 954 0.73 17.48 -22.10
C ARG A 954 2.16 17.99 -22.08
N LEU A 955 2.46 18.98 -22.90
CA LEU A 955 3.80 19.48 -23.13
C LEU A 955 3.95 20.93 -22.70
N MET A 956 5.20 21.36 -22.52
CA MET A 956 5.55 22.70 -22.07
C MET A 956 6.26 23.47 -23.19
N GLY A 957 5.99 24.78 -23.27
CA GLY A 957 6.68 25.71 -24.14
C GLY A 957 7.14 26.95 -23.39
N PHE A 958 8.32 27.46 -23.71
CA PHE A 958 8.98 28.52 -22.91
C PHE A 958 9.37 29.77 -23.71
N SER A 959 9.36 29.75 -25.05
CA SER A 959 9.79 30.91 -25.84
C SER A 959 8.70 31.99 -25.90
N GLN A 960 9.07 33.26 -25.77
CA GLN A 960 8.13 34.38 -25.84
C GLN A 960 7.37 34.46 -27.19
N SER A 961 8.00 34.07 -28.28
CA SER A 961 7.35 34.01 -29.60
C SER A 961 6.26 32.92 -29.59
N LEU A 962 6.55 31.73 -29.07
CA LEU A 962 5.58 30.64 -28.96
C LEU A 962 4.38 31.01 -28.04
N LEU A 963 4.63 31.73 -26.95
CA LEU A 963 3.56 32.14 -26.04
C LEU A 963 2.56 33.08 -26.72
N LYS A 964 3.05 34.00 -27.56
CA LYS A 964 2.20 34.89 -28.39
C LYS A 964 1.41 34.14 -29.46
N ASP A 965 2.05 33.16 -30.10
CA ASP A 965 1.39 32.32 -31.10
C ASP A 965 0.27 31.47 -30.47
N LEU A 966 0.45 31.02 -29.21
CA LEU A 966 -0.50 30.20 -28.46
C LEU A 966 -1.69 30.99 -27.89
N GLU A 967 -1.57 32.33 -27.70
CA GLU A 967 -2.65 33.19 -27.18
C GLU A 967 -3.82 33.35 -28.20
N ASN A 968 -3.52 33.33 -29.50
CA ASN A 968 -4.50 33.61 -30.54
C ASN A 968 -4.81 32.37 -31.42
N LEU A 969 -4.68 31.19 -30.88
CA LEU A 969 -4.69 29.94 -31.60
C LEU A 969 -6.10 29.37 -31.73
N ASP A 970 -6.49 28.95 -32.91
CA ASP A 970 -7.77 28.29 -33.19
C ASP A 970 -7.66 26.78 -32.87
N THR A 971 -8.28 26.35 -31.77
CA THR A 971 -8.22 24.96 -31.28
C THR A 971 -8.93 23.98 -32.21
N SER A 972 -9.70 24.45 -33.20
CA SER A 972 -10.36 23.60 -34.20
C SER A 972 -9.44 23.16 -35.33
N LYS A 973 -8.28 23.77 -35.45
CA LYS A 973 -7.33 23.58 -36.58
C LYS A 973 -6.18 22.65 -36.21
N LYS A 974 -5.53 22.08 -37.25
CA LYS A 974 -4.30 21.29 -37.09
C LYS A 974 -3.08 22.17 -37.31
N TYR A 975 -2.02 21.88 -36.59
CA TYR A 975 -0.78 22.67 -36.61
C TYR A 975 0.43 21.76 -36.82
N LEU A 976 1.35 22.19 -37.70
CA LEU A 976 2.69 21.61 -37.80
C LEU A 976 3.56 22.27 -36.74
N ILE A 977 4.00 21.51 -35.77
CA ILE A 977 4.77 22.00 -34.61
C ILE A 977 6.14 21.36 -34.59
N LEU A 978 7.17 22.18 -34.32
CA LEU A 978 8.52 21.74 -34.02
C LEU A 978 8.68 21.46 -32.53
N PHE A 979 9.07 20.25 -32.21
CA PHE A 979 9.35 19.76 -30.85
C PHE A 979 10.83 19.56 -30.65
N LYS A 980 11.25 19.60 -29.38
CA LYS A 980 12.61 19.25 -28.94
C LYS A 980 12.56 18.18 -27.90
N THR A 981 13.27 17.09 -28.12
CA THR A 981 13.50 16.04 -27.12
C THR A 981 14.80 16.34 -26.36
N SER A 982 14.74 16.20 -25.04
CA SER A 982 15.87 16.33 -24.13
C SER A 982 15.78 15.24 -23.05
N ASP A 983 16.79 15.13 -22.20
CA ASP A 983 16.79 14.21 -21.03
C ASP A 983 15.63 14.49 -20.05
N TYR A 984 15.02 15.68 -20.12
CA TYR A 984 13.89 16.09 -19.29
C TYR A 984 12.52 15.90 -19.99
N GLY A 985 12.49 15.31 -21.17
CA GLY A 985 11.28 15.06 -21.95
C GLY A 985 11.13 15.93 -23.20
N VAL A 986 9.93 15.91 -23.79
CA VAL A 986 9.59 16.65 -25.01
C VAL A 986 9.05 18.03 -24.67
N THR A 987 9.51 19.06 -25.37
CA THR A 987 9.06 20.46 -25.25
C THR A 987 8.65 21.00 -26.60
N ILE A 988 7.69 21.95 -26.59
CA ILE A 988 7.27 22.67 -27.79
C ILE A 988 8.26 23.82 -28.05
N VAL A 989 8.77 23.90 -29.26
CA VAL A 989 9.74 24.92 -29.63
C VAL A 989 9.08 26.04 -30.43
N LYS A 990 8.32 25.69 -31.47
CA LYS A 990 7.69 26.66 -32.37
C LYS A 990 6.54 26.05 -33.15
N ILE A 991 5.49 26.83 -33.41
CA ILE A 991 4.45 26.53 -34.38
C ILE A 991 4.98 26.94 -35.77
N LYS A 992 5.06 26.01 -36.71
CA LYS A 992 5.55 26.28 -38.06
C LYS A 992 4.44 26.74 -38.99
N ASN A 993 3.37 25.97 -39.11
CA ASN A 993 2.25 26.27 -39.99
C ASN A 993 0.93 25.82 -39.37
N GLN A 994 -0.14 26.54 -39.64
CA GLN A 994 -1.51 26.08 -39.53
C GLN A 994 -1.84 25.26 -40.75
N LEU A 995 -2.51 24.11 -40.58
CA LEU A 995 -2.92 23.22 -41.66
C LEU A 995 -4.45 23.21 -41.74
N ASP A 996 -4.98 23.18 -42.95
CA ASP A 996 -6.44 23.16 -43.14
C ASP A 996 -7.09 21.82 -42.84
#